data_ef3fc4ebfbbc8ef511763961be160d21
#
_entry.id   ef3fc4ebfbbc8ef511763961be160d21
#
_cell.length_a   1.000
_cell.length_b   1.000
_cell.length_c   1.000
_cell.angle_alpha   90.00
_cell.angle_beta   90.00
_cell.angle_gamma   90.00
#
_symmetry.space_group_name_H-M   'P 1'
#
loop_
_entity.id
_entity.type
_entity.pdbx_description
1 polymer ?
#
loop_
_entity_poly.entity_id
_entity_poly.type
_entity_poly.pdbx_seq_one_letter_code
_entity_poly.pdbx_strand_id
1 'polypeptide(L)'
;MRVKKQFPLVMVVACAVFICTLLVFYLQNIDSIKKVQEHQHQQDFTLILQGGDITDLSNKYSFTYDPVTYKVIYDEKNIYRVMRNTRNIDIPIYLEGVAPKRTTEIAIDKNYSQENKLALGDTVTISNTTYSISGVFTLPDAISPLVANNGAGYKPTTQALILCSEEVYSNWDEQEKTSYSGRFFESVSEEQKQLLLEKMLMDSNIKSVLKKEDNPQILSTLIAKEKMFKICLISALSFFGLTVMVLLVTIIIQNINEAKSNMGVLKALGYSKLQIAKRYFLIGPFLFIGAVVGYLVSYAVSPLFINRMNATFLVPNVSLNFDLVQFILFITIPALFFSIMAFGIAVFTLRKPPLEMIHNAESVKLNFLVKRIRKNRSTNPFKKAVFKAIVLNNFLLVFLALLTGFMASANLQIAFSLQAMSDKVSSLTLKGSEYKSNVRFIEAKEMKLLDSETPYFSEDCKIEFPNGDVLNNGQFMALSSSRSLFKLYSVQKQENIDISKQEGLVVNDWMRKKYDLTIGDAAKIHINNVTYQLPITAFEQSVYGEVVYSNMDVAINTGLLEKEGYNGVFTKDNVEFDNKQHMFVSKLEDVLFASSQQKGTYFALSFLFISIGLALSILTISIVMKIIISSNRKYLAMMKAFGYTNAECNRIVLSGFRIIAYIGFIIGTLYAIVLTKFLFDLLAKASTVAIPMTPDSKVITISLVIFAVSYEVIMLLYKKSMNAVTLQEVMMK
;
A
#
# COMPACT_ATOMS: atom_id res chain seq x y z
N MET A 1 33.18 -23.33 -9.03
CA MET A 1 31.88 -23.51 -8.34
C MET A 1 30.93 -24.16 -9.33
N ARG A 2 30.18 -25.23 -8.95
CA ARG A 2 29.19 -25.84 -9.86
C ARG A 2 27.97 -24.93 -9.93
N VAL A 3 27.58 -24.49 -11.12
CA VAL A 3 26.41 -23.57 -11.39
C VAL A 3 25.14 -24.04 -10.70
N LYS A 4 24.83 -25.36 -10.73
CA LYS A 4 23.67 -25.97 -10.05
C LYS A 4 23.61 -25.71 -8.53
N LYS A 5 24.72 -25.40 -7.86
CA LYS A 5 24.73 -25.12 -6.40
C LYS A 5 24.32 -23.68 -6.09
N GLN A 6 24.48 -22.75 -7.04
CA GLN A 6 24.19 -21.31 -6.85
C GLN A 6 22.78 -20.92 -7.34
N PHE A 7 22.12 -21.78 -8.10
CA PHE A 7 20.81 -21.50 -8.71
C PHE A 7 19.75 -20.98 -7.71
N PRO A 8 19.60 -21.57 -6.50
CA PRO A 8 18.60 -21.04 -5.55
C PRO A 8 18.91 -19.62 -5.08
N LEU A 9 20.19 -19.26 -4.93
CA LEU A 9 20.60 -17.91 -4.56
C LEU A 9 20.29 -16.91 -5.66
N VAL A 10 20.54 -17.27 -6.93
CA VAL A 10 20.19 -16.47 -8.10
C VAL A 10 18.70 -16.19 -8.12
N MET A 11 17.86 -17.19 -7.86
CA MET A 11 16.40 -17.04 -7.82
C MET A 11 15.93 -16.13 -6.68
N VAL A 12 16.51 -16.24 -5.48
CA VAL A 12 16.16 -15.36 -4.36
C VAL A 12 16.50 -13.91 -4.68
N VAL A 13 17.67 -13.65 -5.27
CA VAL A 13 18.07 -12.30 -5.68
C VAL A 13 17.16 -11.79 -6.80
N ALA A 14 16.83 -12.63 -7.78
CA ALA A 14 15.92 -12.25 -8.84
C ALA A 14 14.53 -11.84 -8.31
N CYS A 15 13.96 -12.58 -7.37
CA CYS A 15 12.68 -12.24 -6.74
C CYS A 15 12.77 -10.94 -5.92
N ALA A 16 13.85 -10.73 -5.18
CA ALA A 16 14.04 -9.52 -4.38
C ALA A 16 14.19 -8.28 -5.27
N VAL A 17 15.00 -8.36 -6.33
CA VAL A 17 15.19 -7.26 -7.29
C VAL A 17 13.91 -7.01 -8.07
N PHE A 18 13.20 -8.05 -8.50
CA PHE A 18 11.93 -7.93 -9.21
C PHE A 18 10.91 -7.06 -8.46
N ILE A 19 10.70 -7.34 -7.17
CA ILE A 19 9.75 -6.55 -6.36
C ILE A 19 10.20 -5.10 -6.21
N CYS A 20 11.47 -4.90 -5.82
CA CYS A 20 11.98 -3.56 -5.55
C CYS A 20 11.95 -2.69 -6.82
N THR A 21 12.37 -3.23 -7.96
CA THR A 21 12.38 -2.49 -9.23
C THR A 21 10.97 -2.24 -9.77
N LEU A 22 10.02 -3.15 -9.56
CA LEU A 22 8.63 -2.94 -9.97
C LEU A 22 7.98 -1.78 -9.19
N LEU A 23 8.24 -1.68 -7.89
CA LEU A 23 7.79 -0.56 -7.07
C LEU A 23 8.45 0.77 -7.52
N VAL A 24 9.73 0.72 -7.88
CA VAL A 24 10.45 1.89 -8.41
C VAL A 24 9.89 2.34 -9.76
N PHE A 25 9.58 1.43 -10.66
CA PHE A 25 8.94 1.77 -11.94
C PHE A 25 7.59 2.46 -11.76
N TYR A 26 6.82 2.03 -10.76
CA TYR A 26 5.57 2.72 -10.43
C TYR A 26 5.82 4.14 -9.89
N LEU A 27 6.80 4.32 -9.00
CA LEU A 27 7.18 5.65 -8.51
C LEU A 27 7.65 6.58 -9.63
N GLN A 28 8.46 6.06 -10.58
CA GLN A 28 8.84 6.81 -11.78
C GLN A 28 7.66 7.20 -12.66
N ASN A 29 6.69 6.29 -12.80
CA ASN A 29 5.47 6.61 -13.54
C ASN A 29 4.72 7.77 -12.89
N ILE A 30 4.61 7.80 -11.56
CA ILE A 30 4.01 8.93 -10.82
C ILE A 30 4.78 10.22 -11.10
N ASP A 31 6.11 10.19 -11.00
CA ASP A 31 6.95 11.37 -11.27
C ASP A 31 6.81 11.86 -12.71
N SER A 32 6.70 10.93 -13.64
CA SER A 32 6.49 11.26 -15.07
C SER A 32 5.10 11.86 -15.31
N ILE A 33 4.06 11.35 -14.65
CA ILE A 33 2.72 11.95 -14.70
C ILE A 33 2.75 13.39 -14.18
N LYS A 34 3.38 13.63 -13.02
CA LYS A 34 3.50 14.99 -12.45
C LYS A 34 4.20 15.95 -13.42
N LYS A 35 5.31 15.52 -14.07
CA LYS A 35 6.02 16.33 -15.08
C LYS A 35 5.15 16.65 -16.28
N VAL A 36 4.40 15.67 -16.80
CA VAL A 36 3.48 15.92 -17.94
C VAL A 36 2.42 16.92 -17.55
N GLN A 37 1.85 16.84 -16.35
CA GLN A 37 0.84 17.78 -15.86
C GLN A 37 1.40 19.20 -15.66
N GLU A 38 2.62 19.32 -15.15
CA GLU A 38 3.32 20.61 -15.01
C GLU A 38 3.50 21.30 -16.37
N HIS A 39 3.86 20.53 -17.41
CA HIS A 39 3.96 21.03 -18.79
C HIS A 39 2.61 21.48 -19.39
N GLN A 40 1.49 20.98 -18.85
CA GLN A 40 0.14 21.39 -19.22
C GLN A 40 -0.36 22.56 -18.38
N HIS A 41 0.52 23.32 -17.76
CA HIS A 41 0.21 24.45 -16.90
C HIS A 41 -0.74 24.09 -15.77
N GLN A 42 -0.50 22.95 -15.08
CA GLN A 42 -1.31 22.55 -13.94
C GLN A 42 -1.45 23.70 -12.93
N GLN A 43 -2.66 23.93 -12.44
CA GLN A 43 -2.96 24.94 -11.42
C GLN A 43 -2.16 24.72 -10.13
N ASP A 44 -1.89 25.79 -9.38
CA ASP A 44 -1.33 25.71 -8.03
C ASP A 44 -2.41 25.59 -6.95
N PHE A 45 -3.61 26.14 -7.23
CA PHE A 45 -4.76 26.10 -6.32
C PHE A 45 -6.08 26.29 -7.07
N THR A 46 -7.16 25.82 -6.45
CA THR A 46 -8.55 26.11 -6.84
C THR A 46 -9.11 27.18 -5.92
N LEU A 47 -9.78 28.17 -6.47
CA LEU A 47 -10.38 29.29 -5.76
C LEU A 47 -11.90 29.33 -5.98
N ILE A 48 -12.66 29.53 -4.91
CA ILE A 48 -14.10 29.85 -4.95
C ILE A 48 -14.28 31.21 -4.29
N LEU A 49 -14.93 32.11 -5.01
CA LEU A 49 -15.20 33.47 -4.52
C LEU A 49 -16.48 33.53 -3.67
N GLN A 50 -16.47 34.37 -2.66
CA GLN A 50 -17.65 34.79 -1.92
C GLN A 50 -18.19 36.12 -2.47
N GLY A 51 -17.32 36.98 -3.01
CA GLY A 51 -17.61 38.25 -3.61
C GLY A 51 -16.36 38.91 -4.20
N GLY A 52 -16.49 40.09 -4.75
CA GLY A 52 -15.37 40.85 -5.33
C GLY A 52 -14.99 40.42 -6.75
N ASP A 53 -13.98 41.11 -7.32
CA ASP A 53 -13.45 40.82 -8.64
C ASP A 53 -12.18 39.94 -8.54
N ILE A 54 -12.17 38.86 -9.32
CA ILE A 54 -11.02 37.94 -9.40
C ILE A 54 -9.77 38.66 -9.93
N THR A 55 -9.92 39.69 -10.76
CA THR A 55 -8.83 40.47 -11.34
C THR A 55 -8.06 41.23 -10.25
N ASP A 56 -8.79 41.82 -9.29
CA ASP A 56 -8.17 42.51 -8.16
C ASP A 56 -7.39 41.55 -7.25
N LEU A 57 -7.95 40.35 -7.00
CA LEU A 57 -7.29 39.32 -6.23
C LEU A 57 -6.05 38.76 -6.95
N SER A 58 -6.14 38.57 -8.27
CA SER A 58 -5.02 38.14 -9.11
C SER A 58 -3.82 39.09 -9.00
N ASN A 59 -4.08 40.39 -9.11
CA ASN A 59 -3.05 41.42 -8.95
C ASN A 59 -2.50 41.49 -7.52
N LYS A 60 -3.38 41.40 -6.51
CA LYS A 60 -3.02 41.46 -5.09
C LYS A 60 -2.11 40.30 -4.66
N TYR A 61 -2.37 39.09 -5.19
CA TYR A 61 -1.69 37.86 -4.79
C TYR A 61 -0.75 37.27 -5.85
N SER A 62 -0.52 37.99 -6.97
CA SER A 62 0.47 37.65 -8.01
C SER A 62 0.23 36.28 -8.65
N PHE A 63 -0.96 36.05 -9.20
CA PHE A 63 -1.30 34.81 -9.92
C PHE A 63 -2.06 35.11 -11.22
N THR A 64 -2.02 34.17 -12.15
CA THR A 64 -2.94 34.07 -13.29
C THR A 64 -4.09 33.16 -12.96
N TYR A 65 -5.22 33.34 -13.62
CA TYR A 65 -6.40 32.52 -13.39
C TYR A 65 -7.14 32.16 -14.69
N ASP A 66 -7.82 31.00 -14.64
CA ASP A 66 -8.83 30.62 -15.63
C ASP A 66 -10.15 30.30 -14.92
N PRO A 67 -11.30 30.77 -15.42
CA PRO A 67 -12.60 30.35 -14.92
C PRO A 67 -12.90 28.92 -15.38
N VAL A 68 -13.06 28.03 -14.42
CA VAL A 68 -13.49 26.65 -14.67
C VAL A 68 -14.99 26.56 -14.43
N THR A 69 -15.74 26.66 -15.50
CA THR A 69 -17.20 26.54 -15.48
C THR A 69 -17.61 25.16 -15.94
N TYR A 70 -18.59 24.59 -15.28
CA TYR A 70 -19.15 23.31 -15.67
C TYR A 70 -20.64 23.22 -15.36
N LYS A 71 -21.33 22.39 -16.14
CA LYS A 71 -22.71 21.97 -15.92
C LYS A 71 -22.73 20.46 -15.67
N VAL A 72 -23.63 20.01 -14.81
CA VAL A 72 -23.82 18.58 -14.55
C VAL A 72 -25.16 18.15 -15.12
N ILE A 73 -25.13 17.30 -16.12
CA ILE A 73 -26.32 16.80 -16.83
C ILE A 73 -26.60 15.40 -16.27
N TYR A 74 -27.81 15.22 -15.77
CA TYR A 74 -28.36 13.95 -15.34
C TYR A 74 -29.26 13.40 -16.47
N ASP A 75 -28.80 12.38 -17.17
CA ASP A 75 -29.48 11.78 -18.31
C ASP A 75 -29.78 10.31 -18.03
N GLU A 76 -31.00 10.00 -17.61
CA GLU A 76 -31.46 8.68 -17.17
C GLU A 76 -30.49 8.02 -16.16
N LYS A 77 -29.60 7.15 -16.66
CA LYS A 77 -28.60 6.43 -15.84
C LYS A 77 -27.22 7.08 -15.86
N ASN A 78 -27.00 8.02 -16.78
CA ASN A 78 -25.71 8.62 -17.01
C ASN A 78 -25.60 10.02 -16.39
N ILE A 79 -24.43 10.38 -15.95
CA ILE A 79 -24.13 11.71 -15.42
C ILE A 79 -22.94 12.27 -16.19
N TYR A 80 -23.12 13.43 -16.76
CA TYR A 80 -22.12 14.11 -17.58
C TYR A 80 -21.72 15.43 -16.93
N ARG A 81 -20.42 15.61 -16.64
CA ARG A 81 -19.90 16.94 -16.33
C ARG A 81 -19.37 17.54 -17.61
N VAL A 82 -20.07 18.55 -18.09
CA VAL A 82 -19.74 19.23 -19.34
C VAL A 82 -19.00 20.52 -19.05
N MET A 83 -17.90 20.73 -19.78
CA MET A 83 -16.99 21.85 -19.61
C MET A 83 -16.58 22.42 -20.97
N ARG A 84 -16.19 23.69 -20.98
CA ARG A 84 -15.60 24.33 -22.17
C ARG A 84 -14.20 23.77 -22.46
N ASN A 85 -13.86 23.70 -23.74
CA ASN A 85 -12.56 23.17 -24.18
C ASN A 85 -11.41 24.20 -24.22
N THR A 86 -11.72 25.50 -24.01
CA THR A 86 -10.73 26.60 -24.02
C THR A 86 -10.19 26.85 -22.63
N ARG A 87 -8.90 26.56 -22.42
CA ARG A 87 -8.18 26.75 -21.15
C ARG A 87 -6.75 27.17 -21.36
N ASN A 88 -6.22 28.07 -20.52
CA ASN A 88 -4.81 28.44 -20.46
C ASN A 88 -4.09 27.78 -19.29
N ILE A 89 -4.84 27.42 -18.24
CA ILE A 89 -4.41 26.63 -17.08
C ILE A 89 -5.13 25.28 -17.16
N ASP A 90 -4.46 24.21 -16.74
CA ASP A 90 -4.96 22.82 -16.83
C ASP A 90 -5.35 22.41 -18.26
N ILE A 91 -4.43 22.63 -19.20
CA ILE A 91 -4.65 22.39 -20.63
C ILE A 91 -4.94 20.90 -20.86
N PRO A 92 -6.05 20.54 -21.53
CA PRO A 92 -6.40 19.15 -21.81
C PRO A 92 -5.34 18.43 -22.65
N ILE A 93 -5.07 17.17 -22.30
CA ILE A 93 -4.17 16.29 -23.07
C ILE A 93 -5.05 15.36 -23.91
N TYR A 94 -5.08 15.59 -25.21
CA TYR A 94 -5.77 14.71 -26.15
C TYR A 94 -4.88 13.49 -26.45
N LEU A 95 -5.34 12.31 -26.05
CA LEU A 95 -4.66 11.03 -26.29
C LEU A 95 -4.92 10.54 -27.71
N GLU A 96 -6.15 10.80 -28.17
CA GLU A 96 -6.61 10.47 -29.53
C GLU A 96 -7.48 11.62 -30.04
N GLY A 97 -7.43 11.90 -31.34
CA GLY A 97 -8.23 12.95 -31.97
C GLY A 97 -7.80 14.37 -31.64
N VAL A 98 -8.77 15.28 -31.61
CA VAL A 98 -8.54 16.73 -31.41
C VAL A 98 -9.68 17.36 -30.61
N ALA A 99 -9.46 18.60 -30.16
CA ALA A 99 -10.46 19.39 -29.48
C ALA A 99 -11.73 19.56 -30.35
N PRO A 100 -12.95 19.45 -29.78
CA PRO A 100 -14.20 19.66 -30.51
C PRO A 100 -14.33 21.10 -30.98
N LYS A 101 -14.68 21.29 -32.27
CA LYS A 101 -14.84 22.60 -32.90
C LYS A 101 -16.26 22.84 -33.43
N ARG A 102 -16.96 21.77 -33.82
CA ARG A 102 -18.30 21.83 -34.40
C ARG A 102 -19.37 21.68 -33.33
N THR A 103 -20.57 22.14 -33.61
CA THR A 103 -21.74 22.01 -32.72
C THR A 103 -22.26 20.56 -32.55
N THR A 104 -21.74 19.65 -33.35
CA THR A 104 -22.06 18.22 -33.31
C THR A 104 -20.93 17.39 -32.70
N GLU A 105 -19.87 18.01 -32.21
CA GLU A 105 -18.66 17.32 -31.73
C GLU A 105 -18.50 17.51 -30.21
N ILE A 106 -18.09 16.45 -29.55
CA ILE A 106 -17.65 16.45 -28.15
C ILE A 106 -16.35 15.66 -28.00
N ALA A 107 -15.59 15.95 -26.96
CA ALA A 107 -14.53 15.05 -26.51
C ALA A 107 -14.93 14.42 -25.18
N ILE A 108 -14.54 13.16 -24.97
CA ILE A 108 -14.85 12.38 -23.79
C ILE A 108 -13.57 11.98 -23.05
N ASP A 109 -13.71 11.76 -21.75
CA ASP A 109 -12.54 11.31 -20.98
C ASP A 109 -12.11 9.87 -21.32
N LYS A 110 -10.85 9.58 -21.11
CA LYS A 110 -10.20 8.31 -21.40
C LYS A 110 -10.90 7.10 -20.74
N ASN A 111 -11.27 7.22 -19.47
CA ASN A 111 -11.79 6.08 -18.74
C ASN A 111 -13.21 5.73 -19.18
N TYR A 112 -14.04 6.74 -19.46
CA TYR A 112 -15.37 6.54 -20.02
C TYR A 112 -15.30 5.92 -21.43
N SER A 113 -14.38 6.41 -22.29
CA SER A 113 -14.13 5.82 -23.61
C SER A 113 -13.77 4.34 -23.52
N GLN A 114 -12.85 3.97 -22.62
CA GLN A 114 -12.36 2.60 -22.49
C GLN A 114 -13.41 1.63 -21.94
N GLU A 115 -14.15 2.04 -20.88
CA GLU A 115 -15.16 1.19 -20.25
C GLU A 115 -16.38 0.96 -21.15
N ASN A 116 -16.77 1.96 -21.93
CA ASN A 116 -17.92 1.89 -22.85
C ASN A 116 -17.51 1.48 -24.28
N LYS A 117 -16.19 1.24 -24.53
CA LYS A 117 -15.62 0.84 -25.83
C LYS A 117 -15.97 1.82 -26.94
N LEU A 118 -15.91 3.11 -26.64
CA LEU A 118 -16.17 4.19 -27.56
C LEU A 118 -14.88 4.67 -28.21
N ALA A 119 -14.89 4.83 -29.54
CA ALA A 119 -13.75 5.29 -30.34
C ALA A 119 -14.06 6.64 -31.02
N LEU A 120 -13.02 7.22 -31.66
CA LEU A 120 -13.20 8.43 -32.45
C LEU A 120 -14.22 8.21 -33.57
N GLY A 121 -15.16 9.16 -33.73
CA GLY A 121 -16.23 9.12 -34.71
C GLY A 121 -17.50 8.39 -34.24
N ASP A 122 -17.44 7.64 -33.14
CA ASP A 122 -18.65 7.09 -32.53
C ASP A 122 -19.54 8.21 -31.98
N THR A 123 -20.77 7.89 -31.68
CA THR A 123 -21.76 8.87 -31.21
C THR A 123 -22.21 8.60 -29.79
N VAL A 124 -22.44 9.68 -29.05
CA VAL A 124 -23.04 9.68 -27.71
C VAL A 124 -24.27 10.56 -27.73
N THR A 125 -25.38 10.06 -27.23
CA THR A 125 -26.62 10.83 -27.09
C THR A 125 -26.74 11.39 -25.67
N ILE A 126 -26.92 12.70 -25.54
CA ILE A 126 -27.05 13.40 -24.25
C ILE A 126 -28.31 14.28 -24.36
N SER A 127 -29.26 14.14 -23.46
CA SER A 127 -30.53 14.90 -23.44
C SER A 127 -31.20 14.97 -24.82
N ASN A 128 -31.33 13.79 -25.48
CA ASN A 128 -31.94 13.64 -26.82
C ASN A 128 -31.15 14.24 -28.00
N THR A 129 -29.93 14.74 -27.77
CA THR A 129 -29.05 15.26 -28.85
C THR A 129 -27.89 14.32 -29.05
N THR A 130 -27.61 13.97 -30.30
CA THR A 130 -26.50 13.04 -30.63
C THR A 130 -25.28 13.82 -31.04
N TYR A 131 -24.13 13.54 -30.39
CA TYR A 131 -22.83 14.16 -30.66
C TYR A 131 -21.85 13.10 -31.13
N SER A 132 -20.95 13.48 -32.04
CA SER A 132 -19.82 12.64 -32.46
C SER A 132 -18.59 12.89 -31.61
N ILE A 133 -17.83 11.84 -31.30
CA ILE A 133 -16.59 11.92 -30.52
C ILE A 133 -15.44 12.41 -31.42
N SER A 134 -14.95 13.62 -31.17
CA SER A 134 -13.80 14.21 -31.86
C SER A 134 -12.47 13.96 -31.17
N GLY A 135 -12.49 13.64 -29.88
CA GLY A 135 -11.27 13.41 -29.10
C GLY A 135 -11.50 12.64 -27.81
N VAL A 136 -10.43 11.96 -27.39
CA VAL A 136 -10.33 11.30 -26.08
C VAL A 136 -9.24 12.00 -25.28
N PHE A 137 -9.56 12.45 -24.06
CA PHE A 137 -8.68 13.34 -23.31
C PHE A 137 -8.43 12.89 -21.86
N THR A 138 -7.43 13.52 -21.24
CA THR A 138 -7.21 13.59 -19.78
C THR A 138 -7.00 15.02 -19.35
N LEU A 139 -7.30 15.34 -18.08
CA LEU A 139 -7.19 16.69 -17.50
C LEU A 139 -6.23 16.71 -16.33
N PRO A 140 -5.36 17.73 -16.23
CA PRO A 140 -4.47 17.91 -15.09
C PRO A 140 -5.18 18.19 -13.76
N ASP A 141 -6.35 18.86 -13.82
CA ASP A 141 -7.19 19.20 -12.66
C ASP A 141 -8.18 18.10 -12.25
N ALA A 142 -8.21 16.97 -12.98
CA ALA A 142 -9.16 15.89 -12.76
C ALA A 142 -8.50 14.50 -12.80
N ILE A 143 -7.40 14.30 -12.06
CA ILE A 143 -6.72 13.00 -11.94
C ILE A 143 -7.63 11.94 -11.32
N SER A 144 -8.37 12.33 -10.28
CA SER A 144 -9.41 11.51 -9.65
C SER A 144 -10.74 12.24 -9.79
N PRO A 145 -11.43 12.11 -10.95
CA PRO A 145 -12.56 12.96 -11.26
C PRO A 145 -13.72 12.78 -10.27
N LEU A 146 -14.40 13.87 -9.97
CA LEU A 146 -15.71 13.86 -9.36
C LEU A 146 -16.69 14.45 -10.39
N VAL A 147 -17.47 13.62 -11.05
CA VAL A 147 -18.40 14.06 -12.09
C VAL A 147 -19.60 14.80 -11.48
N ALA A 148 -20.21 14.21 -10.46
CA ALA A 148 -21.22 14.86 -9.64
C ALA A 148 -20.62 15.18 -8.26
N ASN A 149 -21.02 16.29 -7.63
CA ASN A 149 -20.60 16.61 -6.27
C ASN A 149 -21.39 15.78 -5.23
N ASN A 150 -21.44 14.46 -5.42
CA ASN A 150 -22.26 13.56 -4.64
C ASN A 150 -21.47 12.75 -3.61
N GLY A 151 -20.16 13.03 -3.41
CA GLY A 151 -19.31 12.27 -2.51
C GLY A 151 -19.04 10.81 -2.94
N ALA A 152 -19.71 10.34 -3.99
CA ALA A 152 -19.47 9.05 -4.60
C ALA A 152 -18.32 9.15 -5.60
N GLY A 153 -17.42 8.19 -5.60
CA GLY A 153 -16.30 8.17 -6.54
C GLY A 153 -16.74 8.08 -8.00
N TYR A 154 -15.85 8.42 -8.91
CA TYR A 154 -16.07 8.38 -10.36
C TYR A 154 -16.36 6.95 -10.86
N LYS A 155 -17.48 6.81 -11.60
CA LYS A 155 -17.94 5.53 -12.17
C LYS A 155 -17.92 5.63 -13.70
N PRO A 156 -16.84 5.25 -14.38
CA PRO A 156 -16.68 5.48 -15.82
C PRO A 156 -17.64 4.69 -16.72
N THR A 157 -18.41 3.74 -16.17
CA THR A 157 -19.49 3.06 -16.90
C THR A 157 -20.71 3.93 -17.14
N THR A 158 -20.97 4.91 -16.27
CA THR A 158 -22.17 5.76 -16.28
C THR A 158 -21.86 7.23 -16.05
N GLN A 159 -20.61 7.59 -15.85
CA GLN A 159 -20.20 8.98 -15.59
C GLN A 159 -19.08 9.37 -16.54
N ALA A 160 -19.15 10.57 -17.12
CA ALA A 160 -18.13 11.09 -17.99
C ALA A 160 -17.83 12.58 -17.75
N LEU A 161 -16.54 12.93 -17.98
CA LEU A 161 -16.16 14.31 -18.25
C LEU A 161 -16.25 14.56 -19.75
N ILE A 162 -16.86 15.66 -20.13
CA ILE A 162 -17.07 16.06 -21.52
C ILE A 162 -16.49 17.45 -21.74
N LEU A 163 -15.70 17.59 -22.78
CA LEU A 163 -15.28 18.88 -23.30
C LEU A 163 -16.07 19.20 -24.59
N CYS A 164 -16.51 20.42 -24.72
CA CYS A 164 -17.27 20.87 -25.90
C CYS A 164 -16.92 22.31 -26.28
N SER A 165 -17.39 22.75 -27.46
CA SER A 165 -17.29 24.14 -27.89
C SER A 165 -18.21 25.03 -27.06
N GLU A 166 -17.97 26.34 -27.09
CA GLU A 166 -18.82 27.35 -26.43
C GLU A 166 -20.29 27.29 -26.88
N GLU A 167 -20.53 27.06 -28.17
CA GLU A 167 -21.86 26.94 -28.73
C GLU A 167 -22.63 25.73 -28.18
N VAL A 168 -21.96 24.57 -28.09
CA VAL A 168 -22.56 23.36 -27.50
C VAL A 168 -22.81 23.55 -26.02
N TYR A 169 -21.86 24.14 -25.29
CA TYR A 169 -21.98 24.39 -23.86
C TYR A 169 -23.21 25.28 -23.51
N SER A 170 -23.48 26.28 -24.35
CA SER A 170 -24.58 27.22 -24.16
C SER A 170 -25.98 26.61 -24.42
N ASN A 171 -26.06 25.47 -25.15
CA ASN A 171 -27.32 24.80 -25.45
C ASN A 171 -27.94 24.06 -24.25
N TRP A 172 -27.18 23.83 -23.18
CA TRP A 172 -27.69 23.19 -21.97
C TRP A 172 -28.10 24.24 -20.94
N ASP A 173 -29.32 24.12 -20.41
CA ASP A 173 -29.97 25.09 -19.50
C ASP A 173 -29.75 24.75 -18.01
N GLU A 174 -28.79 23.82 -17.70
CA GLU A 174 -28.44 23.44 -16.33
C GLU A 174 -27.67 24.56 -15.61
N GLN A 175 -27.79 24.55 -14.28
CA GLN A 175 -27.09 25.51 -13.43
C GLN A 175 -25.59 25.44 -13.61
N GLU A 176 -25.00 26.56 -14.02
CA GLU A 176 -23.53 26.68 -14.11
C GLU A 176 -22.92 26.82 -12.73
N LYS A 177 -21.85 26.03 -12.51
CA LYS A 177 -20.99 26.15 -11.35
C LYS A 177 -19.66 26.69 -11.78
N THR A 178 -19.14 27.69 -11.05
CA THR A 178 -17.88 28.36 -11.38
C THR A 178 -16.89 28.24 -10.23
N SER A 179 -15.67 27.84 -10.56
CA SER A 179 -14.50 27.97 -9.73
C SER A 179 -13.37 28.58 -10.57
N TYR A 180 -12.27 28.95 -9.94
CA TYR A 180 -11.12 29.50 -10.64
C TYR A 180 -9.90 28.63 -10.41
N SER A 181 -9.24 28.20 -11.47
CA SER A 181 -7.90 27.63 -11.43
C SER A 181 -6.89 28.76 -11.34
N GLY A 182 -6.08 28.77 -10.29
CA GLY A 182 -5.04 29.78 -10.07
C GLY A 182 -3.64 29.20 -10.24
N ARG A 183 -2.75 29.97 -10.91
CA ARG A 183 -1.34 29.62 -11.04
C ARG A 183 -0.50 30.86 -10.72
N PHE A 184 0.41 30.75 -9.76
CA PHE A 184 1.30 31.85 -9.40
C PHE A 184 2.26 32.18 -10.52
N PHE A 185 2.68 33.45 -10.59
CA PHE A 185 3.70 33.87 -11.54
C PHE A 185 5.02 33.12 -11.25
N GLU A 186 5.80 32.85 -12.27
CA GLU A 186 7.10 32.15 -12.16
C GLU A 186 8.12 32.90 -11.25
N SER A 187 7.91 34.21 -11.07
CA SER A 187 8.74 35.04 -10.19
C SER A 187 8.48 34.80 -8.69
N VAL A 188 7.42 34.06 -8.31
CA VAL A 188 7.05 33.81 -6.92
C VAL A 188 7.72 32.53 -6.43
N SER A 189 8.56 32.64 -5.38
CA SER A 189 9.23 31.47 -4.80
C SER A 189 8.25 30.55 -4.05
N GLU A 190 8.59 29.27 -3.86
CA GLU A 190 7.74 28.30 -3.16
C GLU A 190 7.39 28.75 -1.72
N GLU A 191 8.33 29.40 -1.02
CA GLU A 191 8.07 29.94 0.33
C GLU A 191 7.04 31.09 0.27
N GLN A 192 7.15 31.95 -0.75
CA GLN A 192 6.19 33.05 -0.96
C GLN A 192 4.81 32.52 -1.34
N LYS A 193 4.72 31.47 -2.17
CA LYS A 193 3.44 30.82 -2.52
C LYS A 193 2.67 30.36 -1.29
N GLN A 194 3.36 29.71 -0.34
CA GLN A 194 2.73 29.26 0.91
C GLN A 194 2.18 30.43 1.74
N LEU A 195 2.97 31.52 1.88
CA LEU A 195 2.55 32.71 2.62
C LEU A 195 1.35 33.41 1.94
N LEU A 196 1.35 33.46 0.60
CA LEU A 196 0.26 34.06 -0.15
C LEU A 196 -1.04 33.24 -0.01
N LEU A 197 -0.94 31.92 -0.05
CA LEU A 197 -2.09 31.03 0.16
C LEU A 197 -2.70 31.19 1.56
N GLU A 198 -1.86 31.32 2.60
CA GLU A 198 -2.33 31.61 3.96
C GLU A 198 -3.05 32.96 4.06
N LYS A 199 -2.54 33.99 3.38
CA LYS A 199 -3.20 35.29 3.32
C LYS A 199 -4.51 35.24 2.56
N MET A 200 -4.59 34.45 1.47
CA MET A 200 -5.82 34.26 0.69
C MET A 200 -6.90 33.55 1.51
N LEU A 201 -6.56 32.61 2.40
CA LEU A 201 -7.49 31.96 3.31
C LEU A 201 -8.14 32.90 4.34
N MET A 202 -7.54 34.06 4.58
CA MET A 202 -8.03 35.08 5.51
C MET A 202 -8.78 36.23 4.79
N ASP A 203 -8.83 36.21 3.47
CA ASP A 203 -9.49 37.29 2.69
C ASP A 203 -11.00 37.05 2.64
N SER A 204 -11.77 38.04 3.06
CA SER A 204 -13.24 37.98 3.13
C SER A 204 -13.95 37.82 1.77
N ASN A 205 -13.26 38.13 0.67
CA ASN A 205 -13.79 37.94 -0.68
C ASN A 205 -13.66 36.51 -1.18
N ILE A 206 -12.90 35.68 -0.47
CA ILE A 206 -12.60 34.31 -0.84
C ILE A 206 -13.40 33.35 0.05
N LYS A 207 -14.24 32.53 -0.57
CA LYS A 207 -15.00 31.51 0.14
C LYS A 207 -14.10 30.32 0.50
N SER A 208 -13.28 29.86 -0.45
CA SER A 208 -12.32 28.77 -0.21
C SER A 208 -11.15 28.82 -1.18
N VAL A 209 -9.99 28.42 -0.68
CA VAL A 209 -8.77 28.15 -1.47
C VAL A 209 -8.31 26.76 -1.15
N LEU A 210 -8.15 25.92 -2.18
CA LEU A 210 -7.68 24.55 -2.05
C LEU A 210 -6.42 24.36 -2.88
N LYS A 211 -5.29 24.06 -2.21
CA LYS A 211 -4.01 23.76 -2.87
C LYS A 211 -4.12 22.51 -3.71
N LYS A 212 -3.37 22.42 -4.81
CA LYS A 212 -3.36 21.22 -5.68
C LYS A 212 -2.97 19.94 -4.93
N GLU A 213 -2.05 20.06 -3.96
CA GLU A 213 -1.58 18.93 -3.14
C GLU A 213 -2.65 18.43 -2.15
N ASP A 214 -3.54 19.30 -1.72
CA ASP A 214 -4.62 18.99 -0.77
C ASP A 214 -5.92 18.62 -1.50
N ASN A 215 -6.02 18.91 -2.80
CA ASN A 215 -7.20 18.62 -3.60
C ASN A 215 -7.27 17.13 -4.01
N PRO A 216 -8.29 16.36 -3.54
CA PRO A 216 -8.45 14.95 -3.88
C PRO A 216 -8.61 14.68 -5.38
N GLN A 217 -9.17 15.62 -6.13
CA GLN A 217 -9.35 15.50 -7.57
C GLN A 217 -8.05 15.67 -8.35
N ILE A 218 -7.10 16.41 -7.80
CA ILE A 218 -5.86 16.79 -8.49
C ILE A 218 -4.69 15.90 -8.04
N LEU A 219 -3.98 16.26 -6.99
CA LEU A 219 -2.73 15.58 -6.60
C LEU A 219 -2.78 14.82 -5.28
N SER A 220 -3.69 15.15 -4.36
CA SER A 220 -3.71 14.57 -3.03
C SER A 220 -3.72 13.04 -3.04
N THR A 221 -4.59 12.43 -3.87
CA THR A 221 -4.67 10.97 -4.01
C THR A 221 -3.43 10.35 -4.64
N LEU A 222 -2.81 11.04 -5.60
CA LEU A 222 -1.58 10.59 -6.24
C LEU A 222 -0.38 10.66 -5.28
N ILE A 223 -0.28 11.74 -4.49
CA ILE A 223 0.73 11.93 -3.44
C ILE A 223 0.58 10.87 -2.35
N ALA A 224 -0.65 10.55 -1.94
CA ALA A 224 -0.91 9.50 -0.97
C ALA A 224 -0.43 8.13 -1.47
N LYS A 225 -0.69 7.79 -2.74
CA LYS A 225 -0.16 6.57 -3.37
C LYS A 225 1.37 6.59 -3.44
N GLU A 226 1.97 7.70 -3.84
CA GLU A 226 3.44 7.84 -3.88
C GLU A 226 4.07 7.55 -2.52
N LYS A 227 3.56 8.18 -1.44
CA LYS A 227 4.01 7.94 -0.07
C LYS A 227 3.86 6.47 0.33
N MET A 228 2.71 5.86 0.02
CA MET A 228 2.45 4.44 0.26
C MET A 228 3.50 3.55 -0.44
N PHE A 229 3.76 3.77 -1.72
CA PHE A 229 4.72 2.97 -2.47
C PHE A 229 6.16 3.20 -2.01
N LYS A 230 6.55 4.41 -1.58
CA LYS A 230 7.85 4.68 -0.95
C LYS A 230 8.02 3.88 0.35
N ILE A 231 7.01 3.81 1.20
CA ILE A 231 7.01 3.00 2.43
C ILE A 231 7.12 1.51 2.10
N CYS A 232 6.34 1.03 1.11
CA CYS A 232 6.42 -0.35 0.64
C CYS A 232 7.82 -0.69 0.09
N LEU A 233 8.45 0.21 -0.66
CA LEU A 233 9.79 0.04 -1.21
C LEU A 233 10.85 -0.05 -0.10
N ILE A 234 10.85 0.85 0.86
CA ILE A 234 11.79 0.84 2.00
C ILE A 234 11.62 -0.45 2.81
N SER A 235 10.38 -0.86 3.06
CA SER A 235 10.07 -2.10 3.77
C SER A 235 10.55 -3.33 2.99
N ALA A 236 10.32 -3.38 1.68
CA ALA A 236 10.77 -4.45 0.80
C ALA A 236 12.30 -4.54 0.74
N LEU A 237 12.99 -3.41 0.55
CA LEU A 237 14.46 -3.35 0.53
C LEU A 237 15.06 -3.85 1.84
N SER A 238 14.52 -3.41 2.97
CA SER A 238 15.01 -3.82 4.30
C SER A 238 14.80 -5.31 4.53
N PHE A 239 13.60 -5.81 4.26
CA PHE A 239 13.25 -7.20 4.54
C PHE A 239 13.92 -8.20 3.58
N PHE A 240 13.84 -7.95 2.26
CA PHE A 240 14.44 -8.82 1.27
C PHE A 240 15.97 -8.72 1.27
N GLY A 241 16.52 -7.52 1.49
CA GLY A 241 17.95 -7.32 1.66
C GLY A 241 18.51 -8.14 2.83
N LEU A 242 17.83 -8.12 3.98
CA LEU A 242 18.22 -8.94 5.13
C LEU A 242 18.12 -10.44 4.81
N THR A 243 17.07 -10.87 4.13
CA THR A 243 16.88 -12.27 3.73
C THR A 243 18.01 -12.74 2.81
N VAL A 244 18.34 -11.98 1.77
CA VAL A 244 19.45 -12.26 0.85
C VAL A 244 20.77 -12.32 1.60
N MET A 245 21.04 -11.36 2.50
CA MET A 245 22.25 -11.30 3.32
C MET A 245 22.43 -12.58 4.16
N VAL A 246 21.40 -12.99 4.89
CA VAL A 246 21.45 -14.17 5.75
C VAL A 246 21.66 -15.45 4.94
N LEU A 247 20.95 -15.62 3.84
CA LEU A 247 21.11 -16.77 2.96
C LEU A 247 22.51 -16.82 2.34
N LEU A 248 23.04 -15.69 1.92
CA LEU A 248 24.38 -15.59 1.34
C LEU A 248 25.45 -15.95 2.36
N VAL A 249 25.41 -15.38 3.58
CA VAL A 249 26.32 -15.75 4.69
C VAL A 249 26.31 -17.26 4.91
N THR A 250 25.14 -17.83 4.97
CA THR A 250 24.93 -19.25 5.23
C THR A 250 25.51 -20.12 4.12
N ILE A 251 25.24 -19.81 2.86
CA ILE A 251 25.73 -20.55 1.69
C ILE A 251 27.26 -20.48 1.63
N ILE A 252 27.87 -19.34 1.93
CA ILE A 252 29.31 -19.17 1.92
C ILE A 252 29.96 -20.02 3.00
N ILE A 253 29.50 -19.94 4.24
CA ILE A 253 30.02 -20.74 5.36
C ILE A 253 29.90 -22.23 5.05
N GLN A 254 28.78 -22.68 4.48
CA GLN A 254 28.59 -24.07 4.09
C GLN A 254 29.57 -24.48 2.98
N ASN A 255 29.72 -23.69 1.92
CA ASN A 255 30.68 -24.00 0.84
C ASN A 255 32.11 -24.08 1.34
N ILE A 256 32.50 -23.25 2.31
CA ILE A 256 33.80 -23.30 2.96
C ILE A 256 33.95 -24.59 3.79
N ASN A 257 32.93 -24.94 4.57
CA ASN A 257 32.94 -26.16 5.40
C ASN A 257 33.02 -27.44 4.56
N GLU A 258 32.29 -27.48 3.41
CA GLU A 258 32.37 -28.63 2.47
C GLU A 258 33.75 -28.78 1.83
N ALA A 259 34.47 -27.69 1.59
CA ALA A 259 35.78 -27.66 0.96
C ALA A 259 36.93 -27.46 1.96
N LYS A 260 36.67 -27.56 3.28
CA LYS A 260 37.59 -27.20 4.37
C LYS A 260 38.93 -27.93 4.28
N SER A 261 38.92 -29.25 4.05
CA SER A 261 40.14 -30.05 3.92
C SER A 261 40.99 -29.59 2.73
N ASN A 262 40.40 -29.44 1.55
CA ASN A 262 41.11 -28.96 0.34
C ASN A 262 41.73 -27.57 0.55
N MET A 263 40.99 -26.67 1.25
CA MET A 263 41.51 -25.35 1.56
C MET A 263 42.61 -25.37 2.60
N GLY A 264 42.57 -26.33 3.55
CA GLY A 264 43.62 -26.59 4.51
C GLY A 264 44.92 -27.01 3.82
N VAL A 265 44.84 -27.92 2.83
CA VAL A 265 45.97 -28.33 2.00
C VAL A 265 46.56 -27.14 1.22
N LEU A 266 45.73 -26.32 0.58
CA LEU A 266 46.22 -25.14 -0.13
C LEU A 266 46.94 -24.16 0.82
N LYS A 267 46.44 -23.97 2.05
CA LYS A 267 47.12 -23.15 3.05
C LYS A 267 48.44 -23.76 3.51
N ALA A 268 48.51 -25.09 3.64
CA ALA A 268 49.75 -25.81 3.98
C ALA A 268 50.78 -25.69 2.85
N LEU A 269 50.36 -25.60 1.60
CA LEU A 269 51.19 -25.33 0.42
C LEU A 269 51.59 -23.84 0.25
N GLY A 270 51.29 -22.99 1.25
CA GLY A 270 51.73 -21.58 1.27
C GLY A 270 50.73 -20.56 0.66
N TYR A 271 49.57 -20.98 0.18
CA TYR A 271 48.56 -20.02 -0.28
C TYR A 271 48.02 -19.17 0.86
N SER A 272 48.01 -17.84 0.67
CA SER A 272 47.46 -16.95 1.68
C SER A 272 45.94 -17.06 1.77
N LYS A 273 45.36 -16.72 2.94
CA LYS A 273 43.89 -16.66 3.15
C LYS A 273 43.19 -15.74 2.13
N LEU A 274 43.84 -14.66 1.71
CA LEU A 274 43.31 -13.71 0.74
C LEU A 274 43.25 -14.32 -0.67
N GLN A 275 44.29 -15.07 -1.08
CA GLN A 275 44.31 -15.75 -2.39
C GLN A 275 43.21 -16.80 -2.49
N ILE A 276 42.96 -17.56 -1.42
CA ILE A 276 41.88 -18.56 -1.38
C ILE A 276 40.52 -17.89 -1.36
N ALA A 277 40.36 -16.80 -0.58
CA ALA A 277 39.12 -16.04 -0.49
C ALA A 277 38.72 -15.35 -1.77
N LYS A 278 39.67 -14.90 -2.63
CA LYS A 278 39.38 -14.29 -3.94
C LYS A 278 38.42 -15.12 -4.79
N ARG A 279 38.41 -16.44 -4.64
CA ARG A 279 37.47 -17.31 -5.37
C ARG A 279 35.99 -17.07 -5.00
N TYR A 280 35.73 -16.55 -3.81
CA TYR A 280 34.36 -16.24 -3.37
C TYR A 280 33.81 -14.93 -3.96
N PHE A 281 34.69 -14.07 -4.47
CA PHE A 281 34.28 -12.91 -5.25
C PHE A 281 33.52 -13.31 -6.54
N LEU A 282 33.80 -14.54 -7.06
CA LEU A 282 33.06 -15.11 -8.22
C LEU A 282 31.59 -15.41 -7.93
N ILE A 283 31.09 -15.22 -6.68
CA ILE A 283 29.66 -15.25 -6.38
C ILE A 283 28.97 -14.02 -7.00
N GLY A 284 29.67 -12.88 -7.11
CA GLY A 284 29.16 -11.65 -7.68
C GLY A 284 28.51 -11.78 -9.05
N PRO A 285 29.16 -12.38 -10.04
CA PRO A 285 28.54 -12.62 -11.36
C PRO A 285 27.21 -13.40 -11.28
N PHE A 286 27.06 -14.35 -10.35
CA PHE A 286 25.79 -15.07 -10.18
C PHE A 286 24.70 -14.17 -9.58
N LEU A 287 25.08 -13.33 -8.61
CA LEU A 287 24.18 -12.33 -8.04
C LEU A 287 23.77 -11.30 -9.09
N PHE A 288 24.72 -10.85 -9.89
CA PHE A 288 24.47 -9.93 -11.01
C PHE A 288 23.48 -10.52 -12.02
N ILE A 289 23.68 -11.76 -12.45
CA ILE A 289 22.75 -12.46 -13.35
C ILE A 289 21.35 -12.52 -12.73
N GLY A 290 21.24 -12.89 -11.44
CA GLY A 290 19.95 -12.89 -10.73
C GLY A 290 19.28 -11.52 -10.72
N ALA A 291 20.05 -10.48 -10.45
CA ALA A 291 19.56 -9.11 -10.43
C ALA A 291 19.11 -8.64 -11.82
N VAL A 292 19.87 -8.93 -12.87
CA VAL A 292 19.50 -8.63 -14.27
C VAL A 292 18.21 -9.34 -14.64
N VAL A 293 18.07 -10.63 -14.35
CA VAL A 293 16.82 -11.38 -14.62
C VAL A 293 15.63 -10.76 -13.89
N GLY A 294 15.79 -10.44 -12.61
CA GLY A 294 14.74 -9.78 -11.82
C GLY A 294 14.32 -8.43 -12.42
N TYR A 295 15.28 -7.62 -12.81
CA TYR A 295 15.05 -6.32 -13.45
C TYR A 295 14.33 -6.43 -14.79
N LEU A 296 14.80 -7.33 -15.68
CA LEU A 296 14.18 -7.51 -17.00
C LEU A 296 12.74 -8.03 -16.90
N VAL A 297 12.48 -8.97 -16.00
CA VAL A 297 11.11 -9.47 -15.73
C VAL A 297 10.24 -8.33 -15.17
N SER A 298 10.77 -7.53 -14.26
CA SER A 298 10.09 -6.36 -13.71
C SER A 298 9.74 -5.36 -14.79
N TYR A 299 10.67 -5.05 -15.68
CA TYR A 299 10.46 -4.14 -16.80
C TYR A 299 9.36 -4.66 -17.75
N ALA A 300 9.37 -5.95 -18.07
CA ALA A 300 8.35 -6.57 -18.92
C ALA A 300 6.95 -6.58 -18.29
N VAL A 301 6.84 -6.73 -16.95
CA VAL A 301 5.58 -6.79 -16.22
C VAL A 301 5.08 -5.38 -15.82
N SER A 302 5.98 -4.39 -15.77
CA SER A 302 5.67 -3.04 -15.29
C SER A 302 4.50 -2.36 -16.01
N PRO A 303 4.29 -2.45 -17.35
CA PRO A 303 3.15 -1.80 -17.98
C PRO A 303 1.80 -2.36 -17.48
N LEU A 304 1.72 -3.68 -17.34
CA LEU A 304 0.51 -4.33 -16.80
C LEU A 304 0.23 -3.90 -15.36
N PHE A 305 1.27 -3.85 -14.54
CA PHE A 305 1.17 -3.43 -13.15
C PHE A 305 0.77 -1.95 -13.03
N ILE A 306 1.42 -1.06 -13.78
CA ILE A 306 1.15 0.38 -13.79
C ILE A 306 -0.28 0.66 -14.27
N ASN A 307 -0.70 0.05 -15.37
CA ASN A 307 -2.07 0.21 -15.88
C ASN A 307 -3.11 -0.22 -14.85
N ARG A 308 -2.86 -1.33 -14.14
CA ARG A 308 -3.76 -1.78 -13.08
C ARG A 308 -3.79 -0.84 -11.88
N MET A 309 -2.63 -0.29 -11.49
CA MET A 309 -2.55 0.67 -10.39
C MET A 309 -3.18 2.02 -10.72
N ASN A 310 -3.13 2.43 -11.98
CA ASN A 310 -3.69 3.70 -12.47
C ASN A 310 -5.13 3.57 -13.01
N ALA A 311 -5.74 2.40 -12.97
CA ALA A 311 -7.07 2.16 -13.55
C ALA A 311 -8.18 3.06 -13.00
N THR A 312 -8.01 3.59 -11.78
CA THR A 312 -8.95 4.53 -11.15
C THR A 312 -8.63 5.99 -11.42
N PHE A 313 -7.52 6.28 -12.09
CA PHE A 313 -7.04 7.63 -12.36
C PHE A 313 -7.20 8.03 -13.81
N LEU A 314 -7.61 9.25 -14.02
CA LEU A 314 -7.65 9.86 -15.35
C LEU A 314 -6.28 10.50 -15.66
N VAL A 315 -5.32 9.65 -16.02
CA VAL A 315 -3.95 10.07 -16.29
C VAL A 315 -3.50 9.65 -17.70
N PRO A 316 -2.59 10.42 -18.33
CA PRO A 316 -2.05 10.03 -19.62
C PRO A 316 -1.22 8.74 -19.53
N ASN A 317 -1.14 8.01 -20.64
CA ASN A 317 -0.25 6.87 -20.74
C ASN A 317 1.19 7.38 -20.88
N VAL A 318 1.99 7.18 -19.84
CA VAL A 318 3.41 7.56 -19.87
C VAL A 318 4.27 6.33 -20.08
N SER A 319 5.11 6.33 -21.11
CA SER A 319 6.07 5.27 -21.37
C SER A 319 7.20 5.32 -20.34
N LEU A 320 7.58 4.15 -19.85
CA LEU A 320 8.78 4.01 -19.02
C LEU A 320 10.01 4.04 -19.91
N ASN A 321 10.91 4.96 -19.65
CA ASN A 321 12.22 4.98 -20.27
C ASN A 321 13.22 4.17 -19.46
N PHE A 322 14.14 3.49 -20.16
CA PHE A 322 15.25 2.81 -19.51
C PHE A 322 16.14 3.86 -18.82
N ASP A 323 16.33 3.68 -17.51
CA ASP A 323 17.18 4.56 -16.71
C ASP A 323 18.45 3.81 -16.28
N LEU A 324 19.59 4.24 -16.84
CA LEU A 324 20.90 3.68 -16.54
C LEU A 324 21.29 3.85 -15.06
N VAL A 325 20.90 4.96 -14.44
CA VAL A 325 21.19 5.21 -13.02
C VAL A 325 20.48 4.17 -12.14
N GLN A 326 19.23 3.88 -12.43
CA GLN A 326 18.49 2.84 -11.71
C GLN A 326 19.05 1.45 -11.95
N PHE A 327 19.44 1.14 -13.20
CA PHE A 327 20.09 -0.12 -13.50
C PHE A 327 21.37 -0.30 -12.67
N ILE A 328 22.20 0.71 -12.56
CA ILE A 328 23.42 0.69 -11.74
C ILE A 328 23.06 0.53 -10.26
N LEU A 329 22.10 1.29 -9.77
CA LEU A 329 21.73 1.34 -8.35
C LEU A 329 21.12 0.00 -7.88
N PHE A 330 20.23 -0.61 -8.65
CA PHE A 330 19.51 -1.82 -8.24
C PHE A 330 20.20 -3.13 -8.67
N ILE A 331 21.13 -3.09 -9.61
CA ILE A 331 21.82 -4.29 -10.10
C ILE A 331 23.31 -4.26 -9.74
N THR A 332 24.04 -3.24 -10.15
CA THR A 332 25.49 -3.23 -10.04
C THR A 332 25.97 -3.01 -8.61
N ILE A 333 25.39 -2.03 -7.90
CA ILE A 333 25.78 -1.73 -6.51
C ILE A 333 25.46 -2.89 -5.56
N PRO A 334 24.25 -3.50 -5.53
CA PRO A 334 23.98 -4.63 -4.69
C PRO A 334 24.85 -5.86 -5.01
N ALA A 335 25.09 -6.15 -6.30
CA ALA A 335 25.94 -7.25 -6.71
C ALA A 335 27.39 -7.07 -6.22
N LEU A 336 27.94 -5.86 -6.31
CA LEU A 336 29.27 -5.52 -5.79
C LEU A 336 29.30 -5.60 -4.26
N PHE A 337 28.32 -5.00 -3.58
CA PHE A 337 28.21 -5.03 -2.11
C PHE A 337 28.21 -6.47 -1.57
N PHE A 338 27.33 -7.32 -2.10
CA PHE A 338 27.25 -8.70 -1.69
C PHE A 338 28.48 -9.52 -2.09
N SER A 339 29.18 -9.17 -3.19
CA SER A 339 30.44 -9.79 -3.58
C SER A 339 31.55 -9.48 -2.58
N ILE A 340 31.67 -8.21 -2.19
CA ILE A 340 32.64 -7.76 -1.18
C ILE A 340 32.35 -8.42 0.16
N MET A 341 31.07 -8.49 0.55
CA MET A 341 30.63 -9.15 1.76
C MET A 341 30.98 -10.67 1.72
N ALA A 342 30.74 -11.34 0.59
CA ALA A 342 31.09 -12.73 0.39
C ALA A 342 32.61 -12.99 0.56
N PHE A 343 33.43 -12.11 -0.01
CA PHE A 343 34.86 -12.15 0.17
C PHE A 343 35.27 -11.96 1.64
N GLY A 344 34.68 -10.95 2.32
CA GLY A 344 34.96 -10.69 3.75
C GLY A 344 34.62 -11.87 4.66
N ILE A 345 33.44 -12.50 4.45
CA ILE A 345 33.05 -13.71 5.20
C ILE A 345 34.02 -14.86 4.96
N ALA A 346 34.45 -15.06 3.70
CA ALA A 346 35.42 -16.08 3.37
C ALA A 346 36.76 -15.83 4.06
N VAL A 347 37.29 -14.60 4.04
CA VAL A 347 38.53 -14.22 4.74
C VAL A 347 38.42 -14.49 6.26
N PHE A 348 37.27 -14.14 6.86
CA PHE A 348 37.02 -14.35 8.28
C PHE A 348 36.99 -15.86 8.63
N THR A 349 36.25 -16.64 7.84
CA THR A 349 36.10 -18.09 8.06
C THR A 349 37.41 -18.84 7.84
N LEU A 350 38.24 -18.38 6.90
CA LEU A 350 39.55 -18.95 6.58
C LEU A 350 40.69 -18.56 7.57
N ARG A 351 40.40 -17.89 8.68
CA ARG A 351 41.40 -17.54 9.72
C ARG A 351 41.96 -18.77 10.46
N LYS A 352 41.23 -19.90 10.45
CA LYS A 352 41.65 -21.14 11.14
C LYS A 352 42.97 -21.67 10.61
N PRO A 353 43.85 -22.26 11.47
CA PRO A 353 45.13 -22.82 11.05
C PRO A 353 44.95 -24.01 10.10
N PRO A 354 45.93 -24.28 9.20
CA PRO A 354 45.84 -25.36 8.19
C PRO A 354 45.57 -26.73 8.81
N LEU A 355 46.25 -27.07 9.91
CA LEU A 355 46.12 -28.36 10.60
C LEU A 355 44.67 -28.60 11.09
N GLU A 356 44.04 -27.60 11.67
CA GLU A 356 42.62 -27.64 12.12
C GLU A 356 41.66 -27.80 10.95
N MET A 357 42.03 -27.29 9.78
CA MET A 357 41.23 -27.41 8.57
C MET A 357 41.35 -28.79 7.91
N ILE A 358 42.53 -29.44 7.94
CA ILE A 358 42.78 -30.73 7.31
C ILE A 358 42.25 -31.88 8.16
N HIS A 359 42.56 -31.89 9.46
CA HIS A 359 42.23 -33.02 10.32
C HIS A 359 40.78 -33.09 10.81
N ASN A 360 39.93 -32.10 10.44
CA ASN A 360 38.55 -32.05 10.95
C ASN A 360 38.45 -32.30 12.46
N ALA A 361 39.57 -32.04 13.19
CA ALA A 361 39.61 -32.10 14.63
C ALA A 361 38.72 -30.99 15.17
N GLU A 362 37.42 -31.15 15.00
CA GLU A 362 36.46 -30.47 15.84
C GLU A 362 36.70 -31.03 17.24
N SER A 363 37.63 -30.39 17.97
CA SER A 363 37.54 -30.43 19.41
C SER A 363 36.12 -29.97 19.69
N VAL A 364 35.26 -30.91 20.10
CA VAL A 364 33.86 -30.62 20.47
C VAL A 364 33.94 -29.69 21.68
N LYS A 365 34.16 -28.39 21.41
CA LYS A 365 33.98 -27.35 22.43
C LYS A 365 32.50 -27.36 22.75
N LEU A 366 32.14 -28.20 23.73
CA LEU A 366 30.77 -28.26 24.25
C LEU A 366 30.37 -26.85 24.70
N ASN A 367 29.44 -26.26 24.03
CA ASN A 367 28.86 -24.98 24.42
C ASN A 367 28.40 -25.05 25.88
N PHE A 368 28.49 -23.95 26.61
CA PHE A 368 28.09 -23.83 28.01
C PHE A 368 26.68 -24.45 28.27
N LEU A 369 25.74 -24.26 27.35
CA LEU A 369 24.40 -24.85 27.40
C LEU A 369 24.42 -26.38 27.33
N VAL A 370 25.26 -26.94 26.48
CA VAL A 370 25.43 -28.39 26.34
C VAL A 370 26.05 -28.98 27.61
N LYS A 371 27.06 -28.31 28.23
CA LYS A 371 27.64 -28.70 29.52
C LYS A 371 26.61 -28.71 30.65
N ARG A 372 25.74 -27.70 30.70
CA ARG A 372 24.68 -27.57 31.71
C ARG A 372 23.59 -28.66 31.57
N ILE A 373 23.18 -28.99 30.33
CA ILE A 373 22.18 -30.02 30.04
C ILE A 373 22.78 -31.45 30.24
N ARG A 374 24.07 -31.65 29.97
CA ARG A 374 24.75 -32.94 30.21
C ARG A 374 24.89 -33.25 31.69
N LYS A 375 24.89 -32.25 32.57
CA LYS A 375 24.96 -32.44 34.02
C LYS A 375 23.68 -33.06 34.60
N ASN A 376 22.54 -32.91 33.93
CA ASN A 376 21.30 -33.59 34.28
C ASN A 376 21.23 -34.94 33.55
N ARG A 377 21.58 -36.03 34.22
CA ARG A 377 21.43 -37.41 33.73
C ARG A 377 19.97 -37.65 33.36
N SER A 378 19.70 -37.64 32.08
CA SER A 378 18.34 -37.85 31.56
C SER A 378 18.20 -39.34 31.22
N THR A 379 17.21 -39.99 31.79
CA THR A 379 16.68 -41.31 31.45
C THR A 379 15.97 -41.35 30.08
N ASN A 380 16.28 -40.42 29.21
CA ASN A 380 15.63 -40.27 27.91
C ASN A 380 16.01 -41.39 26.94
N PRO A 381 15.06 -41.95 26.19
CA PRO A 381 15.36 -42.97 25.18
C PRO A 381 16.37 -42.43 24.18
N PHE A 382 17.27 -43.34 23.70
CA PHE A 382 18.40 -43.03 22.81
C PHE A 382 18.08 -42.08 21.66
N LYS A 383 16.89 -42.24 21.02
CA LYS A 383 16.41 -41.37 19.95
C LYS A 383 16.31 -39.89 20.36
N LYS A 384 15.82 -39.61 21.59
CA LYS A 384 15.77 -38.24 22.14
C LYS A 384 17.13 -37.68 22.51
N ALA A 385 18.05 -38.53 22.96
CA ALA A 385 19.41 -38.15 23.32
C ALA A 385 20.23 -37.77 22.07
N VAL A 386 20.13 -38.56 21.00
CA VAL A 386 20.77 -38.27 19.71
C VAL A 386 20.22 -36.98 19.11
N PHE A 387 18.90 -36.80 19.12
CA PHE A 387 18.28 -35.56 18.67
C PHE A 387 18.80 -34.34 19.43
N LYS A 388 18.80 -34.39 20.77
CA LYS A 388 19.33 -33.29 21.59
C LYS A 388 20.81 -33.01 21.25
N ALA A 389 21.62 -34.05 21.04
CA ALA A 389 23.03 -33.88 20.66
C ALA A 389 23.19 -33.19 19.29
N ILE A 390 22.42 -33.59 18.28
CA ILE A 390 22.47 -33.00 16.94
C ILE A 390 22.04 -31.52 16.98
N VAL A 391 20.94 -31.21 17.67
CA VAL A 391 20.38 -29.84 17.75
C VAL A 391 21.29 -28.93 18.56
N LEU A 392 21.78 -29.37 19.73
CA LEU A 392 22.60 -28.54 20.62
C LEU A 392 24.02 -28.30 20.11
N ASN A 393 24.60 -29.26 19.38
CA ASN A 393 25.94 -29.09 18.81
C ASN A 393 25.96 -28.23 17.54
N ASN A 394 24.81 -28.03 16.88
CA ASN A 394 24.70 -27.30 15.62
C ASN A 394 23.86 -26.03 15.78
N PHE A 395 24.30 -25.11 16.64
CA PHE A 395 23.59 -23.84 16.88
C PHE A 395 23.24 -23.08 15.59
N LEU A 396 24.15 -23.08 14.61
CA LEU A 396 23.92 -22.44 13.32
C LEU A 396 22.72 -23.06 12.58
N LEU A 397 22.58 -24.40 12.58
CA LEU A 397 21.48 -25.09 11.93
C LEU A 397 20.14 -24.83 12.66
N VAL A 398 20.17 -24.76 13.99
CA VAL A 398 19.01 -24.39 14.80
C VAL A 398 18.56 -22.97 14.46
N PHE A 399 19.50 -22.04 14.44
CA PHE A 399 19.23 -20.65 14.07
C PHE A 399 18.64 -20.54 12.65
N LEU A 400 19.19 -21.27 11.69
CA LEU A 400 18.69 -21.28 10.30
C LEU A 400 17.28 -21.88 10.19
N ALA A 401 17.00 -22.98 10.89
CA ALA A 401 15.67 -23.57 10.90
C ALA A 401 14.64 -22.63 11.53
N LEU A 402 15.01 -21.96 12.64
CA LEU A 402 14.17 -20.95 13.28
C LEU A 402 13.94 -19.76 12.34
N LEU A 403 15.00 -19.25 11.71
CA LEU A 403 14.94 -18.14 10.76
C LEU A 403 14.09 -18.49 9.54
N THR A 404 14.11 -19.75 9.07
CA THR A 404 13.25 -20.19 7.95
C THR A 404 11.76 -20.02 8.28
N GLY A 405 11.34 -20.50 9.45
CA GLY A 405 9.96 -20.33 9.92
C GLY A 405 9.60 -18.86 10.12
N PHE A 406 10.51 -18.10 10.74
CA PHE A 406 10.36 -16.66 10.97
C PHE A 406 10.14 -15.88 9.65
N MET A 407 11.03 -16.09 8.68
CA MET A 407 10.95 -15.38 7.39
C MET A 407 9.73 -15.81 6.58
N ALA A 408 9.41 -17.11 6.55
CA ALA A 408 8.23 -17.60 5.86
C ALA A 408 6.93 -17.02 6.47
N SER A 409 6.84 -17.00 7.80
CA SER A 409 5.71 -16.41 8.51
C SER A 409 5.58 -14.91 8.21
N ALA A 410 6.67 -14.15 8.36
CA ALA A 410 6.65 -12.70 8.16
C ALA A 410 6.22 -12.34 6.72
N ASN A 411 6.77 -13.02 5.70
CA ASN A 411 6.40 -12.81 4.29
C ASN A 411 4.91 -13.08 4.04
N LEU A 412 4.43 -14.26 4.45
CA LEU A 412 3.05 -14.64 4.21
C LEU A 412 2.05 -13.78 4.98
N GLN A 413 2.35 -13.46 6.23
CA GLN A 413 1.49 -12.64 7.07
C GLN A 413 1.34 -11.21 6.53
N ILE A 414 2.44 -10.56 6.13
CA ILE A 414 2.39 -9.20 5.55
C ILE A 414 1.58 -9.23 4.24
N ALA A 415 1.83 -10.21 3.38
CA ALA A 415 1.14 -10.33 2.10
C ALA A 415 -0.37 -10.58 2.27
N PHE A 416 -0.78 -11.51 3.15
CA PHE A 416 -2.20 -11.76 3.42
C PHE A 416 -2.87 -10.67 4.24
N SER A 417 -2.11 -9.91 5.04
CA SER A 417 -2.65 -8.74 5.73
C SER A 417 -3.05 -7.63 4.75
N LEU A 418 -2.29 -7.43 3.66
CA LEU A 418 -2.67 -6.51 2.57
C LEU A 418 -3.97 -6.96 1.89
N GLN A 419 -4.16 -8.28 1.71
CA GLN A 419 -5.41 -8.83 1.17
C GLN A 419 -6.59 -8.58 2.14
N ALA A 420 -6.42 -8.92 3.40
CA ALA A 420 -7.44 -8.72 4.43
C ALA A 420 -7.81 -7.24 4.62
N MET A 421 -6.83 -6.34 4.43
CA MET A 421 -7.03 -4.90 4.41
C MET A 421 -8.04 -4.50 3.31
N SER A 422 -7.84 -5.00 2.10
CA SER A 422 -8.73 -4.73 0.96
C SER A 422 -10.20 -5.08 1.28
N ASP A 423 -10.41 -6.22 1.93
CA ASP A 423 -11.75 -6.67 2.31
C ASP A 423 -12.35 -5.82 3.45
N LYS A 424 -11.51 -5.41 4.41
CA LYS A 424 -11.93 -4.56 5.53
C LYS A 424 -12.33 -3.15 5.09
N VAL A 425 -11.60 -2.53 4.16
CA VAL A 425 -11.95 -1.20 3.64
C VAL A 425 -13.40 -1.19 3.18
N SER A 426 -13.80 -2.14 2.34
CA SER A 426 -15.17 -2.22 1.82
C SER A 426 -16.21 -2.51 2.92
N SER A 427 -15.89 -3.43 3.85
CA SER A 427 -16.85 -3.85 4.88
C SER A 427 -17.02 -2.85 6.01
N LEU A 428 -15.98 -2.05 6.34
CA LEU A 428 -16.03 -1.09 7.44
C LEU A 428 -16.70 0.22 7.05
N THR A 429 -16.45 0.72 5.83
CA THR A 429 -17.06 1.97 5.33
C THR A 429 -18.59 1.90 5.29
N LEU A 430 -19.15 0.71 5.16
CA LEU A 430 -20.59 0.52 4.96
C LEU A 430 -21.26 -0.28 6.07
N LYS A 431 -20.48 -0.65 7.10
CA LYS A 431 -21.01 -1.44 8.20
C LYS A 431 -22.16 -0.69 8.88
N GLY A 432 -23.33 -1.30 8.85
CA GLY A 432 -24.53 -0.77 9.49
C GLY A 432 -25.26 0.35 8.72
N SER A 433 -24.83 0.67 7.50
CA SER A 433 -25.58 1.57 6.63
C SER A 433 -26.77 0.84 6.00
N GLU A 434 -27.99 1.33 6.29
CA GLU A 434 -29.25 0.76 5.81
C GLU A 434 -30.00 1.71 4.86
N TYR A 435 -29.41 2.86 4.51
CA TYR A 435 -29.98 3.83 3.57
C TYR A 435 -29.75 3.41 2.12
N LYS A 436 -30.58 3.91 1.20
CA LYS A 436 -30.36 3.84 -0.25
C LYS A 436 -29.82 5.12 -0.82
N SER A 437 -30.33 6.26 -0.34
CA SER A 437 -29.90 7.58 -0.77
C SER A 437 -29.49 8.45 0.41
N ASN A 438 -28.41 9.20 0.24
CA ASN A 438 -27.98 10.30 1.09
C ASN A 438 -28.22 11.58 0.33
N VAL A 439 -29.12 12.41 0.82
CA VAL A 439 -29.57 13.65 0.18
C VAL A 439 -29.15 14.84 1.01
N ARG A 440 -28.49 15.84 0.42
CA ARG A 440 -28.23 17.12 1.05
C ARG A 440 -29.04 18.20 0.31
N PHE A 441 -29.79 18.97 1.06
CA PHE A 441 -30.63 20.02 0.54
C PHE A 441 -29.86 21.34 0.40
N ILE A 442 -30.31 22.22 -0.51
CA ILE A 442 -29.74 23.56 -0.67
C ILE A 442 -30.12 24.43 0.53
N GLU A 443 -31.39 24.33 0.99
CA GLU A 443 -31.89 25.05 2.16
C GLU A 443 -32.20 24.06 3.30
N ALA A 444 -31.99 24.50 4.53
CA ALA A 444 -32.35 23.73 5.69
C ALA A 444 -33.87 23.58 5.80
N LYS A 445 -34.34 22.39 6.15
CA LYS A 445 -35.77 22.07 6.32
C LYS A 445 -36.12 21.98 7.80
N GLU A 446 -37.34 22.31 8.14
CA GLU A 446 -37.89 22.08 9.48
C GLU A 446 -38.08 20.58 9.74
N MET A 447 -37.82 20.17 10.96
CA MET A 447 -37.81 18.75 11.36
C MET A 447 -39.23 18.15 11.28
N LYS A 448 -39.51 17.45 10.19
CA LYS A 448 -40.63 16.52 10.05
C LYS A 448 -40.09 15.12 9.96
N LEU A 449 -40.24 14.34 11.03
CA LEU A 449 -39.77 12.96 11.08
C LEU A 449 -40.68 12.03 10.26
N LEU A 450 -40.11 11.44 9.20
CA LEU A 450 -40.68 10.29 8.53
C LEU A 450 -39.97 9.04 9.05
N ASP A 451 -40.71 7.96 9.28
CA ASP A 451 -40.17 6.69 9.84
C ASP A 451 -39.09 6.03 8.98
N SER A 452 -38.96 6.44 7.74
CA SER A 452 -37.98 5.93 6.74
C SER A 452 -36.74 6.79 6.58
N GLU A 453 -36.57 7.85 7.38
CA GLU A 453 -35.54 8.86 7.21
C GLU A 453 -34.72 9.08 8.50
N THR A 454 -33.44 9.39 8.30
CA THR A 454 -32.55 9.85 9.38
C THR A 454 -32.01 11.22 9.01
N PRO A 455 -32.56 12.29 9.57
CA PRO A 455 -32.11 13.64 9.31
C PRO A 455 -30.75 13.90 9.96
N TYR A 456 -29.97 14.74 9.30
CA TYR A 456 -28.71 15.24 9.83
C TYR A 456 -28.50 16.71 9.42
N PHE A 457 -27.67 17.40 10.18
CA PHE A 457 -27.17 18.71 9.81
C PHE A 457 -25.67 18.59 9.48
N SER A 458 -25.22 19.19 8.39
CA SER A 458 -23.82 19.14 7.98
C SER A 458 -23.35 20.48 7.45
N GLU A 459 -22.18 20.93 7.92
CA GLU A 459 -21.50 22.14 7.46
C GLU A 459 -20.00 21.88 7.29
N ASP A 460 -19.42 22.61 6.34
CA ASP A 460 -17.98 22.64 6.14
C ASP A 460 -17.34 23.43 7.28
N CYS A 461 -16.28 22.93 7.86
CA CYS A 461 -15.65 23.53 9.02
C CYS A 461 -14.13 23.43 8.97
N LYS A 462 -13.48 24.32 9.69
CA LYS A 462 -12.08 24.22 10.03
C LYS A 462 -11.95 23.64 11.44
N ILE A 463 -11.09 22.66 11.65
CA ILE A 463 -10.93 22.01 12.94
C ILE A 463 -9.50 22.23 13.42
N GLU A 464 -9.34 22.85 14.59
CA GLU A 464 -8.07 23.01 15.29
C GLU A 464 -7.98 21.99 16.42
N PHE A 465 -6.94 21.16 16.38
CA PHE A 465 -6.70 20.12 17.37
C PHE A 465 -5.78 20.63 18.51
N PRO A 466 -5.78 19.95 19.68
CA PRO A 466 -5.02 20.39 20.86
C PRO A 466 -3.51 20.55 20.64
N ASN A 467 -2.93 19.80 19.70
CA ASN A 467 -1.52 19.86 19.34
C ASN A 467 -1.15 21.05 18.43
N GLY A 468 -2.15 21.89 18.06
CA GLY A 468 -1.98 23.03 17.16
C GLY A 468 -2.13 22.68 15.67
N ASP A 469 -2.32 21.43 15.33
CA ASP A 469 -2.59 21.02 13.95
C ASP A 469 -3.99 21.46 13.52
N VAL A 470 -4.14 21.81 12.23
CA VAL A 470 -5.38 22.34 11.68
C VAL A 470 -5.83 21.51 10.47
N LEU A 471 -7.08 21.11 10.47
CA LEU A 471 -7.78 20.53 9.32
C LEU A 471 -8.68 21.63 8.69
N ASN A 472 -8.26 22.13 7.53
CA ASN A 472 -8.95 23.28 6.88
C ASN A 472 -10.25 22.91 6.16
N ASN A 473 -10.38 21.67 5.68
CA ASN A 473 -11.52 21.21 4.88
C ASN A 473 -12.27 20.09 5.61
N GLY A 474 -12.48 20.22 6.91
CA GLY A 474 -13.29 19.31 7.69
C GLY A 474 -14.78 19.49 7.43
N GLN A 475 -15.55 18.46 7.68
CA GLN A 475 -17.00 18.48 7.67
C GLN A 475 -17.53 18.15 9.06
N PHE A 476 -18.35 19.03 9.61
CA PHE A 476 -19.11 18.74 10.82
C PHE A 476 -20.46 18.12 10.45
N MET A 477 -20.84 17.02 11.09
CA MET A 477 -22.12 16.36 10.87
C MET A 477 -22.80 16.04 12.19
N ALA A 478 -23.92 16.72 12.47
CA ALA A 478 -24.77 16.43 13.60
C ALA A 478 -25.86 15.42 13.21
N LEU A 479 -25.86 14.26 13.86
CA LEU A 479 -26.79 13.16 13.59
C LEU A 479 -27.94 13.17 14.58
N SER A 480 -29.16 12.92 14.07
CA SER A 480 -30.31 12.72 14.95
C SER A 480 -30.21 11.40 15.71
N SER A 481 -30.59 11.40 16.98
CA SER A 481 -30.57 10.23 17.87
C SER A 481 -31.70 9.22 17.59
N SER A 482 -32.75 9.65 16.89
CA SER A 482 -33.91 8.81 16.60
C SER A 482 -33.69 7.96 15.35
N ARG A 483 -33.65 6.61 15.50
CA ARG A 483 -33.60 5.62 14.40
C ARG A 483 -32.60 5.91 13.30
N SER A 484 -31.32 5.63 13.56
CA SER A 484 -30.26 5.91 12.59
C SER A 484 -30.15 4.84 11.51
N LEU A 485 -30.42 5.22 10.25
CA LEU A 485 -30.07 4.41 9.06
C LEU A 485 -28.57 4.42 8.77
N PHE A 486 -27.84 5.32 9.40
CA PHE A 486 -26.39 5.46 9.36
C PHE A 486 -25.83 5.22 10.76
N LYS A 487 -25.00 4.21 10.93
CA LYS A 487 -24.46 3.80 12.23
C LYS A 487 -22.94 3.98 12.27
N LEU A 488 -22.47 4.53 13.37
CA LEU A 488 -21.03 4.66 13.66
C LEU A 488 -20.58 3.47 14.53
N TYR A 489 -19.44 2.89 14.23
CA TYR A 489 -18.88 1.77 15.01
C TYR A 489 -17.58 2.16 15.69
N SER A 490 -17.43 1.78 16.95
CA SER A 490 -16.23 2.03 17.73
C SER A 490 -15.04 1.23 17.23
N VAL A 491 -13.89 1.90 17.06
CA VAL A 491 -12.60 1.25 16.73
C VAL A 491 -12.20 0.23 17.79
N GLN A 492 -12.41 0.56 19.07
CA GLN A 492 -11.92 -0.24 20.19
C GLN A 492 -12.83 -1.43 20.49
N LYS A 493 -14.14 -1.19 20.57
CA LYS A 493 -15.12 -2.20 21.00
C LYS A 493 -15.77 -2.93 19.82
N GLN A 494 -15.68 -2.40 18.62
CA GLN A 494 -16.39 -2.91 17.43
C GLN A 494 -17.92 -2.97 17.59
N GLU A 495 -18.45 -2.17 18.51
CA GLU A 495 -19.87 -2.01 18.80
C GLU A 495 -20.39 -0.71 18.19
N ASN A 496 -21.70 -0.62 17.99
CA ASN A 496 -22.35 0.61 17.56
C ASN A 496 -22.17 1.71 18.61
N ILE A 497 -21.74 2.90 18.15
CA ILE A 497 -21.67 4.10 18.99
C ILE A 497 -23.08 4.69 19.06
N ASP A 498 -23.65 4.68 20.24
CA ASP A 498 -24.91 5.35 20.48
C ASP A 498 -24.68 6.87 20.52
N ILE A 499 -25.02 7.53 19.42
CA ILE A 499 -24.78 8.98 19.26
C ILE A 499 -25.58 9.80 20.28
N SER A 500 -26.71 9.29 20.77
CA SER A 500 -27.54 9.98 21.77
C SER A 500 -26.83 10.18 23.12
N LYS A 501 -25.85 9.35 23.40
CA LYS A 501 -25.04 9.39 24.64
C LYS A 501 -23.73 10.16 24.50
N GLN A 502 -23.47 10.71 23.32
CA GLN A 502 -22.24 11.45 23.08
C GLN A 502 -22.47 12.94 23.34
N GLU A 503 -21.77 13.50 24.33
CA GLU A 503 -21.83 14.92 24.70
C GLU A 503 -20.73 15.74 24.02
N GLY A 504 -20.12 15.24 22.95
CA GLY A 504 -19.04 15.87 22.23
C GLY A 504 -18.88 15.31 20.82
N LEU A 505 -17.63 15.23 20.38
CA LEU A 505 -17.26 14.81 19.04
C LEU A 505 -16.92 13.34 18.96
N VAL A 506 -17.44 12.68 17.93
CA VAL A 506 -16.99 11.37 17.50
C VAL A 506 -16.11 11.58 16.25
N VAL A 507 -14.84 11.17 16.37
CA VAL A 507 -13.80 11.42 15.38
C VAL A 507 -13.35 10.10 14.77
N ASN A 508 -12.98 10.06 13.49
CA ASN A 508 -12.55 8.83 12.87
C ASN A 508 -11.12 8.41 13.28
N ASP A 509 -10.78 7.12 13.10
CA ASP A 509 -9.48 6.55 13.50
C ASP A 509 -8.30 7.15 12.73
N TRP A 510 -8.55 7.63 11.50
CA TRP A 510 -7.53 8.32 10.72
C TRP A 510 -7.10 9.64 11.38
N MET A 511 -8.05 10.51 11.74
CA MET A 511 -7.75 11.75 12.44
C MET A 511 -7.07 11.48 13.78
N ARG A 512 -7.55 10.46 14.53
CA ARG A 512 -6.92 10.03 15.78
C ARG A 512 -5.43 9.74 15.61
N LYS A 513 -5.07 8.98 14.57
CA LYS A 513 -3.67 8.58 14.32
C LYS A 513 -2.83 9.69 13.74
N LYS A 514 -3.41 10.50 12.85
CA LYS A 514 -2.70 11.60 12.18
C LYS A 514 -2.36 12.72 13.15
N TYR A 515 -3.31 13.09 13.99
CA TYR A 515 -3.19 14.22 14.92
C TYR A 515 -2.92 13.80 16.37
N ASP A 516 -2.67 12.51 16.60
CA ASP A 516 -2.31 11.90 17.90
C ASP A 516 -3.34 12.19 19.01
N LEU A 517 -4.63 12.03 18.69
CA LEU A 517 -5.76 12.42 19.54
C LEU A 517 -6.11 11.35 20.57
N THR A 518 -6.55 11.80 21.75
CA THR A 518 -7.06 10.97 22.85
C THR A 518 -8.48 11.35 23.23
N ILE A 519 -9.21 10.42 23.89
CA ILE A 519 -10.55 10.73 24.44
C ILE A 519 -10.39 11.77 25.55
N GLY A 520 -11.22 12.81 25.51
CA GLY A 520 -11.17 13.95 26.41
C GLY A 520 -10.45 15.17 25.86
N ASP A 521 -9.71 15.03 24.77
CA ASP A 521 -9.08 16.17 24.08
C ASP A 521 -10.17 17.13 23.57
N ALA A 522 -9.93 18.43 23.69
CA ALA A 522 -10.85 19.45 23.20
C ALA A 522 -10.44 19.94 21.82
N ALA A 523 -11.27 19.76 20.82
CA ALA A 523 -11.09 20.30 19.48
C ALA A 523 -11.91 21.58 19.31
N LYS A 524 -11.34 22.57 18.60
CA LYS A 524 -12.04 23.80 18.22
C LYS A 524 -12.57 23.66 16.79
N ILE A 525 -13.87 23.83 16.62
CA ILE A 525 -14.55 23.81 15.32
C ILE A 525 -14.90 25.23 14.95
N HIS A 526 -14.43 25.67 13.79
CA HIS A 526 -14.73 27.00 13.25
C HIS A 526 -15.74 26.86 12.12
N ILE A 527 -16.94 27.40 12.32
CA ILE A 527 -18.04 27.45 11.35
C ILE A 527 -18.54 28.90 11.27
N ASN A 528 -18.68 29.46 10.07
CA ASN A 528 -19.23 30.81 9.83
C ASN A 528 -18.62 31.90 10.75
N ASN A 529 -17.30 31.91 10.92
CA ASN A 529 -16.55 32.82 11.78
C ASN A 529 -16.83 32.69 13.29
N VAL A 530 -17.53 31.64 13.73
CA VAL A 530 -17.76 31.31 15.14
C VAL A 530 -16.92 30.11 15.51
N THR A 531 -16.33 30.13 16.69
CA THR A 531 -15.49 29.03 17.21
C THR A 531 -16.22 28.31 18.33
N TYR A 532 -16.36 27.00 18.20
CA TYR A 532 -16.94 26.11 19.19
C TYR A 532 -15.87 25.15 19.71
N GLN A 533 -15.84 24.93 21.01
CA GLN A 533 -14.92 23.99 21.61
C GLN A 533 -15.68 22.79 22.17
N LEU A 534 -15.37 21.59 21.67
CA LEU A 534 -16.03 20.35 22.04
C LEU A 534 -15.03 19.27 22.38
N PRO A 535 -15.29 18.42 23.42
CA PRO A 535 -14.43 17.30 23.75
C PRO A 535 -14.62 16.15 22.77
N ILE A 536 -13.56 15.40 22.51
CA ILE A 536 -13.60 14.14 21.76
C ILE A 536 -14.07 13.03 22.70
N THR A 537 -15.20 12.41 22.39
CA THR A 537 -15.83 11.40 23.26
C THR A 537 -15.66 9.97 22.77
N ALA A 538 -15.51 9.77 21.47
CA ALA A 538 -15.31 8.44 20.89
C ALA A 538 -14.53 8.48 19.57
N PHE A 539 -13.95 7.32 19.21
CA PHE A 539 -13.31 7.11 17.91
C PHE A 539 -14.09 6.07 17.11
N GLU A 540 -14.50 6.46 15.91
CA GLU A 540 -15.22 5.62 14.98
C GLU A 540 -14.29 5.03 13.91
N GLN A 541 -14.70 3.94 13.26
CA GLN A 541 -13.86 3.14 12.39
C GLN A 541 -14.02 3.38 10.89
N SER A 542 -14.72 4.44 10.46
CA SER A 542 -14.83 4.72 9.03
C SER A 542 -13.45 4.94 8.42
N VAL A 543 -13.30 4.44 7.20
CA VAL A 543 -12.00 4.42 6.53
C VAL A 543 -11.73 5.73 5.81
N TYR A 544 -12.79 6.45 5.47
CA TYR A 544 -12.73 7.66 4.67
C TYR A 544 -13.38 8.85 5.35
N GLY A 545 -12.91 10.02 5.00
CA GLY A 545 -13.56 11.28 5.23
C GLY A 545 -12.93 12.12 6.33
N GLU A 546 -12.96 13.40 6.09
CA GLU A 546 -12.56 14.43 7.02
C GLU A 546 -13.79 14.92 7.79
N VAL A 547 -14.63 13.96 8.27
CA VAL A 547 -15.90 14.22 8.94
C VAL A 547 -15.76 13.99 10.43
N VAL A 548 -16.24 14.95 11.22
CA VAL A 548 -16.46 14.81 12.66
C VAL A 548 -17.95 14.75 12.95
N TYR A 549 -18.35 13.81 13.77
CA TYR A 549 -19.75 13.58 14.09
C TYR A 549 -20.08 14.10 15.49
N SER A 550 -21.31 14.57 15.68
CA SER A 550 -21.86 14.93 16.99
C SER A 550 -23.34 14.55 17.09
N ASN A 551 -23.88 14.60 18.27
CA ASN A 551 -25.32 14.54 18.47
C ASN A 551 -25.97 15.88 18.05
N MET A 552 -27.14 15.85 17.43
CA MET A 552 -27.89 17.04 17.04
C MET A 552 -28.27 17.91 18.26
N ASP A 553 -28.62 17.27 19.40
CA ASP A 553 -28.92 17.98 20.65
C ASP A 553 -27.71 18.78 21.17
N VAL A 554 -26.50 18.23 21.05
CA VAL A 554 -25.26 18.92 21.40
C VAL A 554 -25.02 20.11 20.49
N ALA A 555 -25.26 19.95 19.18
CA ALA A 555 -25.12 21.04 18.20
C ALA A 555 -26.10 22.19 18.44
N ILE A 556 -27.31 21.89 18.88
CA ILE A 556 -28.32 22.90 19.26
C ILE A 556 -27.90 23.59 20.58
N ASN A 557 -27.57 22.83 21.61
CA ASN A 557 -27.22 23.36 22.93
C ASN A 557 -25.95 24.22 22.92
N THR A 558 -25.03 23.96 22.01
CA THR A 558 -23.81 24.75 21.83
C THR A 558 -24.00 25.95 20.93
N GLY A 559 -25.18 26.13 20.32
CA GLY A 559 -25.46 27.23 19.40
C GLY A 559 -24.87 27.03 18.00
N LEU A 560 -24.35 25.84 17.68
CA LEU A 560 -23.93 25.45 16.35
C LEU A 560 -25.09 25.40 15.36
N LEU A 561 -26.27 25.04 15.85
CA LEU A 561 -27.55 25.06 15.15
C LEU A 561 -28.49 26.11 15.78
N GLU A 562 -28.95 27.06 15.00
CA GLU A 562 -29.84 28.11 15.50
C GLU A 562 -31.26 27.64 15.77
N LYS A 563 -31.72 26.56 15.13
CA LYS A 563 -33.06 25.95 15.28
C LYS A 563 -33.02 24.43 15.02
N GLU A 564 -34.09 23.73 15.43
CA GLU A 564 -34.39 22.35 15.03
C GLU A 564 -34.61 22.24 13.52
N GLY A 565 -33.52 22.18 12.75
CA GLY A 565 -33.54 22.06 11.31
C GLY A 565 -32.50 21.03 10.83
N TYR A 566 -32.71 20.50 9.64
CA TYR A 566 -31.76 19.60 8.99
C TYR A 566 -31.54 20.05 7.54
N ASN A 567 -30.31 19.86 7.04
CA ASN A 567 -29.96 20.11 5.64
C ASN A 567 -29.58 18.85 4.88
N GLY A 568 -29.71 17.68 5.52
CA GLY A 568 -29.48 16.41 4.88
C GLY A 568 -30.29 15.27 5.49
N VAL A 569 -30.48 14.21 4.72
CA VAL A 569 -31.25 13.04 5.14
C VAL A 569 -30.67 11.75 4.55
N PHE A 570 -30.54 10.73 5.38
CA PHE A 570 -30.37 9.34 4.92
C PHE A 570 -31.76 8.71 4.79
N THR A 571 -32.10 8.21 3.60
CA THR A 571 -33.43 7.62 3.33
C THR A 571 -33.32 6.23 2.70
N LYS A 572 -34.35 5.39 2.92
CA LYS A 572 -34.51 4.09 2.25
C LYS A 572 -35.07 4.21 0.84
N ASP A 573 -35.50 5.39 0.45
CA ASP A 573 -36.06 5.66 -0.86
C ASP A 573 -34.95 5.95 -1.87
N ASN A 574 -35.18 5.58 -3.14
CA ASN A 574 -34.34 6.03 -4.23
C ASN A 574 -34.76 7.46 -4.62
N VAL A 575 -33.91 8.43 -4.23
CA VAL A 575 -34.13 9.83 -4.56
C VAL A 575 -33.38 10.17 -5.83
N GLU A 576 -34.07 10.79 -6.79
CA GLU A 576 -33.45 11.36 -7.98
C GLU A 576 -32.98 12.79 -7.68
N PHE A 577 -31.91 13.21 -8.33
CA PHE A 577 -31.37 14.54 -8.13
C PHE A 577 -32.28 15.59 -8.75
N ASP A 578 -32.65 16.61 -7.96
CA ASP A 578 -33.39 17.79 -8.40
C ASP A 578 -32.56 19.06 -8.13
N ASN A 579 -32.14 19.73 -9.18
CA ASN A 579 -31.31 20.94 -9.10
C ASN A 579 -31.88 22.07 -8.24
N LYS A 580 -33.21 22.12 -8.06
CA LYS A 580 -33.88 23.18 -7.29
C LYS A 580 -33.92 22.91 -5.79
N GLN A 581 -33.82 21.65 -5.39
CA GLN A 581 -33.98 21.23 -4.00
C GLN A 581 -32.71 20.64 -3.41
N HIS A 582 -31.90 19.92 -4.22
CA HIS A 582 -30.82 19.14 -3.75
C HIS A 582 -29.46 19.78 -4.06
N MET A 583 -28.61 19.89 -3.05
CA MET A 583 -27.21 20.23 -3.22
C MET A 583 -26.43 19.04 -3.80
N PHE A 584 -26.72 17.83 -3.29
CA PHE A 584 -26.28 16.56 -3.87
C PHE A 584 -27.20 15.40 -3.46
N VAL A 585 -27.16 14.33 -4.25
CA VAL A 585 -27.73 13.01 -3.92
C VAL A 585 -26.67 11.96 -4.17
N SER A 586 -26.32 11.20 -3.13
CA SER A 586 -25.36 10.08 -3.20
C SER A 586 -26.08 8.77 -2.95
N LYS A 587 -26.00 7.84 -3.89
CA LYS A 587 -26.57 6.49 -3.73
C LYS A 587 -25.56 5.57 -3.04
N LEU A 588 -26.04 4.73 -2.15
CA LEU A 588 -25.18 3.74 -1.47
C LEU A 588 -24.43 2.84 -2.47
N GLU A 589 -25.07 2.52 -3.60
CA GLU A 589 -24.46 1.73 -4.68
C GLU A 589 -23.21 2.39 -5.26
N ASP A 590 -23.18 3.72 -5.38
CA ASP A 590 -22.04 4.45 -5.92
C ASP A 590 -20.87 4.47 -4.94
N VAL A 591 -21.17 4.59 -3.63
CA VAL A 591 -20.15 4.49 -2.57
C VAL A 591 -19.57 3.08 -2.52
N LEU A 592 -20.41 2.04 -2.67
CA LEU A 592 -19.98 0.63 -2.78
C LEU A 592 -19.09 0.42 -3.99
N PHE A 593 -19.46 1.00 -5.12
CA PHE A 593 -18.68 0.90 -6.35
C PHE A 593 -17.29 1.53 -6.20
N ALA A 594 -17.19 2.75 -5.65
CA ALA A 594 -15.92 3.42 -5.39
C ALA A 594 -15.02 2.60 -4.45
N SER A 595 -15.60 2.04 -3.39
CA SER A 595 -14.91 1.12 -2.48
C SER A 595 -14.41 -0.15 -3.19
N SER A 596 -15.20 -0.70 -4.12
CA SER A 596 -14.83 -1.89 -4.91
C SER A 596 -13.67 -1.64 -5.89
N GLN A 597 -13.59 -0.45 -6.47
CA GLN A 597 -12.47 -0.04 -7.32
C GLN A 597 -11.16 0.01 -6.53
N GLN A 598 -11.18 0.59 -5.34
CA GLN A 598 -10.01 0.60 -4.46
C GLN A 598 -9.61 -0.82 -4.03
N LYS A 599 -10.60 -1.69 -3.73
CA LYS A 599 -10.38 -3.11 -3.47
C LYS A 599 -9.59 -3.77 -4.60
N GLY A 600 -9.91 -3.49 -5.86
CA GLY A 600 -9.19 -4.02 -7.02
C GLY A 600 -7.71 -3.65 -7.06
N THR A 601 -7.36 -2.43 -6.67
CA THR A 601 -5.98 -1.94 -6.59
C THR A 601 -5.19 -2.68 -5.48
N TYR A 602 -5.76 -2.76 -4.28
CA TYR A 602 -5.12 -3.48 -3.16
C TYR A 602 -5.01 -4.98 -3.44
N PHE A 603 -5.98 -5.58 -4.13
CA PHE A 603 -5.94 -6.98 -4.52
C PHE A 603 -4.76 -7.28 -5.45
N ALA A 604 -4.53 -6.46 -6.48
CA ALA A 604 -3.42 -6.62 -7.40
C ALA A 604 -2.05 -6.53 -6.69
N LEU A 605 -1.93 -5.56 -5.76
CA LEU A 605 -0.72 -5.41 -4.95
C LEU A 605 -0.52 -6.61 -4.01
N SER A 606 -1.55 -7.05 -3.31
CA SER A 606 -1.47 -8.21 -2.41
C SER A 606 -1.14 -9.50 -3.15
N PHE A 607 -1.74 -9.73 -4.32
CA PHE A 607 -1.44 -10.89 -5.16
C PHE A 607 0.04 -10.96 -5.55
N LEU A 608 0.63 -9.81 -5.91
CA LEU A 608 2.07 -9.70 -6.19
C LEU A 608 2.90 -10.12 -4.96
N PHE A 609 2.61 -9.55 -3.79
CA PHE A 609 3.34 -9.86 -2.56
C PHE A 609 3.13 -11.30 -2.10
N ILE A 610 1.94 -11.87 -2.23
CA ILE A 610 1.64 -13.27 -1.91
C ILE A 610 2.46 -14.19 -2.81
N SER A 611 2.47 -13.98 -4.12
CA SER A 611 3.18 -14.80 -5.09
C SER A 611 4.68 -14.84 -4.81
N ILE A 612 5.28 -13.68 -4.54
CA ILE A 612 6.71 -13.57 -4.26
C ILE A 612 7.03 -14.06 -2.84
N GLY A 613 6.21 -13.73 -1.86
CA GLY A 613 6.37 -14.24 -0.50
C GLY A 613 6.34 -15.76 -0.44
N LEU A 614 5.45 -16.39 -1.21
CA LEU A 614 5.39 -17.85 -1.35
C LEU A 614 6.65 -18.40 -2.04
N ALA A 615 7.08 -17.80 -3.14
CA ALA A 615 8.29 -18.22 -3.85
C ALA A 615 9.53 -18.12 -2.95
N LEU A 616 9.71 -17.02 -2.24
CA LEU A 616 10.82 -16.82 -1.32
C LEU A 616 10.76 -17.79 -0.13
N SER A 617 9.59 -18.06 0.41
CA SER A 617 9.42 -19.04 1.49
C SER A 617 9.84 -20.45 1.04
N ILE A 618 9.38 -20.89 -0.14
CA ILE A 618 9.76 -22.18 -0.74
C ILE A 618 11.28 -22.25 -0.97
N LEU A 619 11.88 -21.22 -1.54
CA LEU A 619 13.31 -21.16 -1.81
C LEU A 619 14.13 -21.20 -0.51
N THR A 620 13.73 -20.43 0.51
CA THR A 620 14.42 -20.38 1.80
C THR A 620 14.34 -21.73 2.51
N ILE A 621 13.16 -22.36 2.57
CA ILE A 621 12.99 -23.72 3.14
C ILE A 621 13.89 -24.71 2.40
N SER A 622 13.92 -24.67 1.06
CA SER A 622 14.72 -25.57 0.22
C SER A 622 16.22 -25.43 0.49
N ILE A 623 16.72 -24.19 0.59
CA ILE A 623 18.13 -23.91 0.88
C ILE A 623 18.51 -24.46 2.25
N VAL A 624 17.73 -24.12 3.27
CA VAL A 624 18.03 -24.53 4.65
C VAL A 624 17.90 -26.05 4.82
N MET A 625 16.92 -26.68 4.19
CA MET A 625 16.78 -28.14 4.20
C MET A 625 18.01 -28.84 3.60
N LYS A 626 18.50 -28.32 2.45
CA LYS A 626 19.75 -28.83 1.83
C LYS A 626 20.95 -28.68 2.75
N ILE A 627 21.05 -27.58 3.50
CA ILE A 627 22.14 -27.32 4.45
C ILE A 627 22.06 -28.29 5.62
N ILE A 628 20.85 -28.49 6.19
CA ILE A 628 20.66 -29.44 7.29
C ILE A 628 21.12 -30.85 6.89
N ILE A 629 20.73 -31.31 5.71
CA ILE A 629 21.12 -32.62 5.20
C ILE A 629 22.63 -32.70 4.98
N SER A 630 23.24 -31.73 4.32
CA SER A 630 24.65 -31.69 4.02
C SER A 630 25.52 -31.69 5.30
N SER A 631 25.14 -30.89 6.30
CA SER A 631 25.85 -30.79 7.56
C SER A 631 25.73 -32.05 8.44
N ASN A 632 24.64 -32.81 8.27
CA ASN A 632 24.42 -34.05 9.06
C ASN A 632 24.75 -35.33 8.30
N ARG A 633 25.37 -35.27 7.11
CA ARG A 633 25.71 -36.46 6.28
C ARG A 633 26.51 -37.52 7.06
N LYS A 634 27.52 -37.11 7.83
CA LYS A 634 28.33 -38.00 8.62
C LYS A 634 27.54 -38.76 9.69
N TYR A 635 26.65 -38.04 10.41
CA TYR A 635 25.77 -38.68 11.40
C TYR A 635 24.78 -39.64 10.75
N LEU A 636 24.23 -39.26 9.58
CA LEU A 636 23.33 -40.13 8.82
C LEU A 636 24.00 -41.43 8.36
N ALA A 637 25.23 -41.34 7.86
CA ALA A 637 25.97 -42.53 7.42
C ALA A 637 26.33 -43.43 8.61
N MET A 638 26.75 -42.88 9.77
CA MET A 638 26.97 -43.66 10.98
C MET A 638 25.69 -44.35 11.46
N MET A 639 24.56 -43.69 11.46
CA MET A 639 23.28 -44.31 11.84
C MET A 639 22.92 -45.47 10.91
N LYS A 640 23.13 -45.32 9.59
CA LYS A 640 22.92 -46.39 8.62
C LYS A 640 23.88 -47.57 8.86
N ALA A 641 25.16 -47.29 9.26
CA ALA A 641 26.11 -48.32 9.64
C ALA A 641 25.67 -49.11 10.87
N PHE A 642 24.97 -48.48 11.80
CA PHE A 642 24.38 -49.15 12.97
C PHE A 642 23.03 -49.82 12.69
N GLY A 643 22.61 -49.94 11.40
CA GLY A 643 21.40 -50.64 11.01
C GLY A 643 20.11 -49.85 11.07
N TYR A 644 20.17 -48.53 11.28
CA TYR A 644 18.98 -47.70 11.24
C TYR A 644 18.41 -47.58 9.82
N THR A 645 17.10 -47.73 9.70
CA THR A 645 16.39 -47.57 8.42
C THR A 645 16.41 -46.12 7.93
N ASN A 646 16.26 -45.94 6.63
CA ASN A 646 16.13 -44.58 6.06
C ASN A 646 15.01 -43.77 6.70
N ALA A 647 13.89 -44.42 7.07
CA ALA A 647 12.76 -43.78 7.73
C ALA A 647 13.09 -43.27 9.14
N GLU A 648 13.86 -44.07 9.89
CA GLU A 648 14.32 -43.69 11.24
C GLU A 648 15.36 -42.56 11.21
N CYS A 649 16.32 -42.63 10.29
CA CYS A 649 17.29 -41.58 10.06
C CYS A 649 16.58 -40.23 9.71
N ASN A 650 15.62 -40.28 8.80
CA ASN A 650 14.82 -39.11 8.42
C ASN A 650 14.04 -38.55 9.61
N ARG A 651 13.41 -39.42 10.39
CA ARG A 651 12.61 -39.01 11.57
C ARG A 651 13.50 -38.38 12.65
N ILE A 652 14.68 -38.87 12.88
CA ILE A 652 15.56 -38.36 13.94
C ILE A 652 16.18 -37.03 13.53
N VAL A 653 16.67 -36.89 12.30
CA VAL A 653 17.34 -35.67 11.85
C VAL A 653 16.33 -34.57 11.47
N LEU A 654 15.35 -34.86 10.63
CA LEU A 654 14.46 -33.83 10.09
C LEU A 654 13.35 -33.39 11.04
N SER A 655 12.80 -34.33 11.88
CA SER A 655 11.69 -33.98 12.77
C SER A 655 12.02 -32.89 13.80
N GLY A 656 13.27 -32.85 14.24
CA GLY A 656 13.69 -31.87 15.20
C GLY A 656 13.81 -30.45 14.63
N PHE A 657 14.40 -30.34 13.46
CA PHE A 657 14.47 -29.05 12.79
C PHE A 657 13.08 -28.56 12.34
N ARG A 658 12.13 -29.48 12.08
CA ARG A 658 10.73 -29.17 11.85
C ARG A 658 10.12 -28.42 13.03
N ILE A 659 10.24 -28.94 14.25
CA ILE A 659 9.71 -28.30 15.46
C ILE A 659 10.31 -26.89 15.62
N ILE A 660 11.62 -26.75 15.40
CA ILE A 660 12.31 -25.47 15.50
C ILE A 660 11.79 -24.47 14.44
N ALA A 661 11.54 -24.94 13.21
CA ALA A 661 10.97 -24.11 12.16
C ALA A 661 9.54 -23.63 12.51
N TYR A 662 8.71 -24.48 13.13
CA TYR A 662 7.38 -24.06 13.62
C TYR A 662 7.46 -23.07 14.79
N ILE A 663 8.44 -23.21 15.69
CA ILE A 663 8.72 -22.19 16.72
C ILE A 663 9.11 -20.87 16.06
N GLY A 664 9.98 -20.94 15.04
CA GLY A 664 10.33 -19.78 14.22
C GLY A 664 9.13 -19.13 13.57
N PHE A 665 8.18 -19.93 13.06
CA PHE A 665 6.93 -19.43 12.50
C PHE A 665 6.09 -18.65 13.53
N ILE A 666 5.95 -19.16 14.74
CA ILE A 666 5.21 -18.47 15.82
C ILE A 666 5.89 -17.12 16.15
N ILE A 667 7.21 -17.10 16.30
CA ILE A 667 7.95 -15.85 16.56
C ILE A 667 7.81 -14.88 15.40
N GLY A 668 7.87 -15.38 14.17
CA GLY A 668 7.67 -14.60 12.95
C GLY A 668 6.25 -14.02 12.84
N THR A 669 5.25 -14.76 13.30
CA THR A 669 3.85 -14.27 13.36
C THR A 669 3.72 -13.09 14.32
N LEU A 670 4.29 -13.19 15.53
CA LEU A 670 4.27 -12.10 16.50
C LEU A 670 4.99 -10.85 15.94
N TYR A 671 6.15 -11.05 15.33
CA TYR A 671 6.88 -9.95 14.67
C TYR A 671 6.07 -9.34 13.52
N ALA A 672 5.45 -10.16 12.67
CA ALA A 672 4.65 -9.68 11.55
C ALA A 672 3.45 -8.86 11.99
N ILE A 673 2.77 -9.24 13.07
CA ILE A 673 1.65 -8.49 13.65
C ILE A 673 2.12 -7.09 14.09
N VAL A 674 3.24 -7.02 14.82
CA VAL A 674 3.80 -5.74 15.29
C VAL A 674 4.25 -4.88 14.11
N LEU A 675 4.99 -5.47 13.16
CA LEU A 675 5.47 -4.75 11.97
C LEU A 675 4.32 -4.25 11.10
N THR A 676 3.32 -5.09 10.86
CA THR A 676 2.15 -4.71 10.07
C THR A 676 1.41 -3.55 10.72
N LYS A 677 1.17 -3.60 12.04
CA LYS A 677 0.57 -2.50 12.78
C LYS A 677 1.37 -1.21 12.62
N PHE A 678 2.69 -1.27 12.81
CA PHE A 678 3.57 -0.12 12.65
C PHE A 678 3.51 0.47 11.22
N LEU A 679 3.56 -0.39 10.19
CA LEU A 679 3.47 0.05 8.80
C LEU A 679 2.13 0.72 8.48
N PHE A 680 1.02 0.18 9.00
CA PHE A 680 -0.31 0.77 8.79
C PHE A 680 -0.51 2.07 9.57
N ASP A 681 0.05 2.21 10.77
CA ASP A 681 0.04 3.47 11.49
C ASP A 681 0.89 4.53 10.75
N LEU A 682 2.02 4.13 10.16
CA LEU A 682 2.82 5.02 9.32
C LEU A 682 2.07 5.43 8.04
N LEU A 683 1.36 4.49 7.40
CA LEU A 683 0.52 4.75 6.23
C LEU A 683 -0.65 5.68 6.56
N ALA A 684 -1.29 5.52 7.71
CA ALA A 684 -2.37 6.39 8.15
C ALA A 684 -1.89 7.84 8.33
N LYS A 685 -0.68 8.04 8.86
CA LYS A 685 -0.07 9.39 8.96
C LYS A 685 0.30 9.99 7.59
N ALA A 686 0.60 9.15 6.62
CA ALA A 686 1.03 9.57 5.28
C ALA A 686 -0.11 9.74 4.26
N SER A 687 -1.31 9.23 4.56
CA SER A 687 -2.48 9.22 3.68
C SER A 687 -3.71 9.76 4.41
N THR A 688 -4.83 9.88 3.70
CA THR A 688 -6.15 10.26 4.26
C THR A 688 -6.99 9.04 4.69
N VAL A 689 -6.36 7.87 4.81
CA VAL A 689 -7.05 6.60 5.08
C VAL A 689 -6.39 5.89 6.25
N ALA A 690 -7.17 5.55 7.27
CA ALA A 690 -6.72 4.66 8.34
C ALA A 690 -7.53 3.37 8.31
N ILE A 691 -6.84 2.25 8.29
CA ILE A 691 -7.46 0.95 8.32
C ILE A 691 -7.16 0.33 9.67
N PRO A 692 -8.19 0.05 10.47
CA PRO A 692 -8.00 -0.59 11.76
C PRO A 692 -7.45 -2.01 11.58
N MET A 693 -6.20 -2.21 12.01
CA MET A 693 -5.53 -3.51 11.96
C MET A 693 -5.76 -4.24 13.27
N THR A 694 -6.68 -5.18 13.25
CA THR A 694 -6.77 -6.24 14.25
C THR A 694 -6.09 -7.50 13.70
N PRO A 695 -5.34 -8.26 14.52
CA PRO A 695 -4.80 -9.55 14.09
C PRO A 695 -5.96 -10.43 13.59
N ASP A 696 -5.88 -10.85 12.33
CA ASP A 696 -6.92 -11.69 11.74
C ASP A 696 -6.51 -13.17 11.91
N SER A 697 -7.29 -13.91 12.67
CA SER A 697 -7.08 -15.35 12.88
C SER A 697 -7.11 -16.15 11.57
N LYS A 698 -7.88 -15.70 10.57
CA LYS A 698 -7.93 -16.31 9.24
C LYS A 698 -6.58 -16.16 8.53
N VAL A 699 -5.98 -14.97 8.56
CA VAL A 699 -4.65 -14.70 7.98
C VAL A 699 -3.60 -15.59 8.62
N ILE A 700 -3.59 -15.69 9.95
CA ILE A 700 -2.65 -16.53 10.70
C ILE A 700 -2.84 -18.02 10.31
N THR A 701 -4.07 -18.49 10.26
CA THR A 701 -4.38 -19.89 9.94
C THR A 701 -4.00 -20.24 8.50
N ILE A 702 -4.35 -19.40 7.52
CA ILE A 702 -3.99 -19.61 6.09
C ILE A 702 -2.48 -19.63 5.93
N SER A 703 -1.77 -18.68 6.52
CA SER A 703 -0.30 -18.61 6.47
C SER A 703 0.35 -19.85 7.09
N LEU A 704 -0.18 -20.35 8.22
CA LEU A 704 0.30 -21.57 8.87
C LEU A 704 0.07 -22.81 7.99
N VAL A 705 -1.10 -22.95 7.38
CA VAL A 705 -1.40 -24.07 6.49
C VAL A 705 -0.47 -24.07 5.27
N ILE A 706 -0.29 -22.91 4.63
CA ILE A 706 0.60 -22.76 3.48
C ILE A 706 2.05 -23.09 3.87
N PHE A 707 2.53 -22.58 5.01
CA PHE A 707 3.87 -22.89 5.52
C PHE A 707 4.02 -24.39 5.79
N ALA A 708 3.05 -25.01 6.48
CA ALA A 708 3.07 -26.43 6.82
C ALA A 708 3.11 -27.30 5.54
N VAL A 709 2.24 -27.04 4.58
CA VAL A 709 2.20 -27.76 3.30
C VAL A 709 3.53 -27.59 2.54
N SER A 710 4.02 -26.35 2.42
CA SER A 710 5.29 -26.06 1.74
C SER A 710 6.46 -26.77 2.40
N TYR A 711 6.54 -26.74 3.75
CA TYR A 711 7.58 -27.38 4.52
C TYR A 711 7.56 -28.90 4.36
N GLU A 712 6.40 -29.54 4.48
CA GLU A 712 6.26 -31.00 4.34
C GLU A 712 6.54 -31.47 2.91
N VAL A 713 6.08 -30.75 1.90
CA VAL A 713 6.37 -31.06 0.48
C VAL A 713 7.87 -30.99 0.22
N ILE A 714 8.54 -29.92 0.66
CA ILE A 714 9.99 -29.79 0.47
C ILE A 714 10.74 -30.86 1.26
N MET A 715 10.32 -31.17 2.47
CA MET A 715 10.89 -32.24 3.26
C MET A 715 10.77 -33.61 2.55
N LEU A 716 9.63 -33.90 1.92
CA LEU A 716 9.41 -35.12 1.14
C LEU A 716 10.34 -35.19 -0.08
N LEU A 717 10.52 -34.09 -0.81
CA LEU A 717 11.45 -34.01 -1.95
C LEU A 717 12.88 -34.28 -1.53
N TYR A 718 13.31 -33.77 -0.39
CA TYR A 718 14.67 -33.95 0.12
C TYR A 718 14.92 -35.32 0.82
N LYS A 719 13.88 -36.07 1.22
CA LYS A 719 14.01 -37.47 1.69
C LYS A 719 14.73 -38.33 0.68
N LYS A 720 14.45 -38.15 -0.62
CA LYS A 720 15.16 -38.88 -1.69
C LYS A 720 16.67 -38.59 -1.70
N SER A 721 17.07 -37.34 -1.45
CA SER A 721 18.49 -36.97 -1.34
C SER A 721 19.16 -37.54 -0.10
N MET A 722 18.47 -37.69 1.03
CA MET A 722 19.00 -38.33 2.23
C MET A 722 19.17 -39.84 2.06
N ASN A 723 18.26 -40.48 1.37
CA ASN A 723 18.32 -41.92 1.10
C ASN A 723 19.53 -42.29 0.22
N ALA A 724 19.96 -41.36 -0.64
CA ALA A 724 21.15 -41.53 -1.50
C ALA A 724 22.51 -41.41 -0.79
N VAL A 725 22.53 -41.06 0.51
CA VAL A 725 23.79 -41.01 1.29
C VAL A 725 24.28 -42.41 1.55
N THR A 726 25.44 -42.80 0.97
CA THR A 726 26.09 -44.12 1.11
C THR A 726 27.20 -44.09 2.15
N LEU A 727 27.52 -45.27 2.75
CA LEU A 727 28.63 -45.45 3.67
C LEU A 727 29.98 -45.13 3.02
N GLN A 728 30.15 -45.52 1.75
CA GLN A 728 31.40 -45.33 0.99
C GLN A 728 31.77 -43.82 0.86
N GLU A 729 30.79 -42.94 0.68
CA GLU A 729 31.03 -41.49 0.54
C GLU A 729 31.63 -40.87 1.83
N VAL A 730 31.45 -41.49 2.98
CA VAL A 730 31.89 -40.96 4.27
C VAL A 730 33.21 -41.59 4.73
N MET A 731 33.48 -42.81 4.32
CA MET A 731 34.75 -43.50 4.64
C MET A 731 35.91 -43.09 3.73
N MET A 732 35.62 -42.57 2.52
CA MET A 732 36.62 -42.08 1.56
C MET A 732 36.94 -40.59 1.68
N LYS A 733 36.38 -39.87 2.62
CA LYS A 733 36.68 -38.48 2.99
C LYS A 733 37.17 -38.39 4.43
#